data_4632ba9647526523312eb0cea90bd75d
#
_entry.id   4632ba9647526523312eb0cea90bd75d
#
_cell.length_a   1.000
_cell.length_b   1.000
_cell.length_c   1.000
_cell.angle_alpha   90.00
_cell.angle_beta   90.00
_cell.angle_gamma   90.00
#
_symmetry.space_group_name_H-M   'P 1'
#
loop_
_entity.id
_entity.type
_entity.pdbx_description
1 polymer ?
#
loop_
_entity_poly.entity_id
_entity_poly.type
_entity_poly.pdbx_seq_one_letter_code
_entity_poly.pdbx_strand_id
1 'polypeptide(L)'
;MLYHTFRIALLLLLIPIQTYAQVELTGIVMDAETGDSLPAATIVIENTLKGTITNSEGHFSISVPELPATLLISYIGYERASVTIDDIQNSNIIVRLSPSVTELDELVVTDRDPGLTIMEKVIERKKLWRADLESYQAEAYTRQVLQNDTSIVSISESSSVLYWNKNEGHREVQKSVRQTSNLSAEQNFAGVRNLPNFYDDNIDIAGYEVVGITHPDALSYYHFSLLEILQMDGVPVYKIEVMPRRDLQPTFEGVAYVLGRDYALIDVDLKPNDVVSFPPPVQDFDLSYKQQFSSYGSDFWFPVDMRIEGRVRIGMVGLQFPTIQFSQVSKISDYQVNISLSDSIFQKEALLTQADTISTADIPTNEIPLTDEEKLAYETIDSTKTIEDAFRPEGFLAKMVEDSDGSESSGLFARFGNQLPEGIGIRGRYNRVEGVHLGLKFEERNTDIGLNTEFFGGYSFNTKHWDYGAEFGKRVLKLGEREISAQLLYQNSTDTQYKSAIYTSGMNSITTLLGGEDYFNYFRNEMVSAGFKLSNIINRVDIEFSGNHEVHRSFNAGNEINFKLFNWENNRRVNPEIEDGTVRSLGVNIGYNVQGRNFGFAGSRQIQLAAEISRPGLGSDFDYSSMQMSIDWNFETFYKRRLFANTLDLHLSGGFVESSAPVQKLGAVDGSLSRFTPFSVLKTRTSLPYVGNKYGVIAVEHNFRTIPFELLGLNYFVENGWGIILFGGAGIAELHDRSTFLMMDSDGIHTEAGISLNSIFGILRIDFAKRLDSPGHFIGFSVPRYF
;
A
#
# COMPACT_ATOMS: atom_id res chain seq x y z
N MET A 1 1.26 -7.13 -74.02
CA MET A 1 1.63 -7.73 -72.73
C MET A 1 0.90 -7.06 -71.53
N LEU A 2 0.68 -5.76 -71.50
CA LEU A 2 -0.01 -5.04 -70.44
C LEU A 2 -1.52 -5.39 -70.28
N TYR A 3 -2.21 -5.81 -71.36
CA TYR A 3 -3.66 -6.09 -71.33
C TYR A 3 -4.01 -7.48 -70.74
N HIS A 4 -3.09 -8.41 -70.73
CA HIS A 4 -3.29 -9.72 -70.11
C HIS A 4 -2.94 -9.70 -68.61
N THR A 5 -2.00 -8.87 -68.17
CA THR A 5 -1.70 -8.69 -66.73
C THR A 5 -2.83 -7.99 -65.97
N PHE A 6 -3.54 -7.06 -66.63
CA PHE A 6 -4.69 -6.37 -66.01
C PHE A 6 -5.92 -7.30 -65.84
N ARG A 7 -6.15 -8.26 -66.76
CA ARG A 7 -7.23 -9.25 -66.66
C ARG A 7 -6.96 -10.31 -65.59
N ILE A 8 -5.71 -10.68 -65.34
CA ILE A 8 -5.33 -11.60 -64.27
C ILE A 8 -5.43 -10.94 -62.92
N ALA A 9 -5.04 -9.67 -62.80
CA ALA A 9 -5.19 -8.87 -61.61
C ALA A 9 -6.68 -8.62 -61.24
N LEU A 10 -7.55 -8.45 -62.21
CA LEU A 10 -8.99 -8.28 -61.98
C LEU A 10 -9.70 -9.57 -61.64
N LEU A 11 -9.18 -10.73 -62.09
CA LEU A 11 -9.69 -12.07 -61.72
C LEU A 11 -9.26 -12.48 -60.29
N LEU A 12 -8.12 -12.01 -59.82
CA LEU A 12 -7.65 -12.24 -58.43
C LEU A 12 -8.42 -11.37 -57.40
N LEU A 13 -9.06 -10.29 -57.82
CA LEU A 13 -9.92 -9.44 -57.01
C LEU A 13 -11.35 -10.00 -56.80
N LEU A 14 -11.68 -11.10 -57.47
CA LEU A 14 -12.98 -11.79 -57.38
C LEU A 14 -12.91 -13.11 -56.57
N ILE A 15 -11.86 -13.35 -55.83
CA ILE A 15 -11.88 -14.41 -54.79
C ILE A 15 -12.77 -13.90 -53.67
N PRO A 16 -13.96 -14.51 -53.48
CA PRO A 16 -14.77 -14.16 -52.33
C PRO A 16 -13.95 -14.53 -51.07
N ILE A 17 -13.55 -13.52 -50.29
CA ILE A 17 -13.12 -13.73 -48.92
C ILE A 17 -14.37 -14.24 -48.23
N GLN A 18 -14.48 -15.55 -48.08
CA GLN A 18 -15.50 -16.15 -47.22
C GLN A 18 -15.17 -15.72 -45.78
N THR A 19 -15.71 -14.62 -45.34
CA THR A 19 -15.83 -14.30 -43.92
C THR A 19 -16.83 -15.29 -43.36
N TYR A 20 -16.33 -16.30 -42.67
CA TYR A 20 -17.18 -17.15 -41.84
C TYR A 20 -17.75 -16.27 -40.74
N ALA A 21 -19.02 -15.94 -40.85
CA ALA A 21 -19.73 -15.29 -39.78
C ALA A 21 -19.85 -16.33 -38.66
N GLN A 22 -19.13 -16.11 -37.53
CA GLN A 22 -19.32 -16.93 -36.35
C GLN A 22 -20.75 -16.72 -35.83
N VAL A 23 -21.38 -17.80 -35.43
CA VAL A 23 -22.72 -17.78 -34.85
C VAL A 23 -22.61 -17.67 -33.35
N GLU A 24 -23.16 -16.60 -32.78
CA GLU A 24 -23.22 -16.44 -31.35
C GLU A 24 -24.45 -17.15 -30.77
N LEU A 25 -24.20 -18.01 -29.78
CA LEU A 25 -25.22 -18.73 -29.04
C LEU A 25 -25.22 -18.22 -27.59
N THR A 26 -26.41 -17.93 -27.07
CA THR A 26 -26.60 -17.52 -25.67
C THR A 26 -27.54 -18.44 -24.94
N GLY A 27 -27.40 -18.56 -23.62
CA GLY A 27 -28.25 -19.39 -22.82
C GLY A 27 -28.06 -19.21 -21.32
N ILE A 28 -28.79 -20.08 -20.59
CA ILE A 28 -28.72 -20.15 -19.13
C ILE A 28 -28.59 -21.59 -18.68
N VAL A 29 -27.76 -21.84 -17.68
CA VAL A 29 -27.62 -23.15 -17.03
C VAL A 29 -28.20 -23.06 -15.63
N MET A 30 -29.06 -24.04 -15.30
CA MET A 30 -29.83 -24.09 -14.06
C MET A 30 -29.81 -25.50 -13.47
N ASP A 31 -30.00 -25.60 -12.17
CA ASP A 31 -30.29 -26.84 -11.47
C ASP A 31 -31.68 -27.37 -11.89
N ALA A 32 -31.79 -28.65 -12.22
CA ALA A 32 -33.05 -29.25 -12.66
C ALA A 32 -34.08 -29.45 -11.53
N GLU A 33 -33.64 -29.56 -10.28
CA GLU A 33 -34.47 -29.77 -9.11
C GLU A 33 -34.92 -28.49 -8.42
N THR A 34 -33.96 -27.58 -8.17
CA THR A 34 -34.21 -26.32 -7.44
C THR A 34 -34.61 -25.19 -8.36
N GLY A 35 -34.16 -25.20 -9.62
CA GLY A 35 -34.29 -24.11 -10.57
C GLY A 35 -33.30 -22.94 -10.34
N ASP A 36 -32.35 -23.09 -9.44
CA ASP A 36 -31.32 -22.10 -9.20
C ASP A 36 -30.35 -22.01 -10.37
N SER A 37 -29.82 -20.83 -10.65
CA SER A 37 -28.79 -20.66 -11.66
C SER A 37 -27.48 -21.30 -11.22
N LEU A 38 -26.73 -21.88 -12.16
CA LEU A 38 -25.43 -22.51 -11.91
C LEU A 38 -24.30 -21.62 -12.45
N PRO A 39 -23.68 -20.76 -11.59
CA PRO A 39 -22.54 -19.94 -11.97
C PRO A 39 -21.28 -20.79 -12.17
N ALA A 40 -20.41 -20.40 -13.10
CA ALA A 40 -19.19 -21.12 -13.45
C ALA A 40 -19.42 -22.53 -14.04
N ALA A 41 -20.61 -22.83 -14.54
CA ALA A 41 -20.83 -24.03 -15.34
C ALA A 41 -20.00 -23.93 -16.63
N THR A 42 -19.28 -24.98 -16.96
CA THR A 42 -18.41 -25.01 -18.13
C THR A 42 -19.20 -25.48 -19.36
N ILE A 43 -19.11 -24.73 -20.46
CA ILE A 43 -19.70 -25.01 -21.76
C ILE A 43 -18.59 -25.19 -22.80
N VAL A 44 -18.47 -26.32 -23.42
CA VAL A 44 -17.45 -26.63 -24.45
C VAL A 44 -18.11 -27.06 -25.73
N ILE A 45 -17.61 -26.63 -26.88
CA ILE A 45 -18.03 -27.10 -28.19
C ILE A 45 -17.39 -28.47 -28.39
N GLU A 46 -18.24 -29.51 -28.63
CA GLU A 46 -17.79 -30.88 -28.80
C GLU A 46 -16.69 -31.00 -29.88
N ASN A 47 -15.68 -31.83 -29.59
CA ASN A 47 -14.49 -32.03 -30.44
C ASN A 47 -13.62 -30.78 -30.68
N THR A 48 -13.77 -29.75 -29.86
CA THR A 48 -12.92 -28.54 -29.90
C THR A 48 -12.37 -28.27 -28.50
N LEU A 49 -11.40 -27.35 -28.43
CA LEU A 49 -10.90 -26.77 -27.16
C LEU A 49 -11.57 -25.42 -26.84
N LYS A 50 -12.58 -25.02 -27.64
CA LYS A 50 -13.30 -23.77 -27.42
C LYS A 50 -14.43 -23.94 -26.43
N GLY A 51 -14.45 -23.11 -25.42
CA GLY A 51 -15.48 -23.15 -24.40
C GLY A 51 -15.72 -21.77 -23.79
N THR A 52 -16.73 -21.69 -22.95
CA THR A 52 -17.10 -20.55 -22.13
C THR A 52 -17.60 -21.03 -20.77
N ILE A 53 -17.86 -20.10 -19.87
CA ILE A 53 -18.43 -20.35 -18.55
C ILE A 53 -19.66 -19.48 -18.33
N THR A 54 -20.52 -19.87 -17.41
CA THR A 54 -21.66 -19.05 -17.01
C THR A 54 -21.22 -17.90 -16.08
N ASN A 55 -21.90 -16.74 -16.20
CA ASN A 55 -21.76 -15.63 -15.25
C ASN A 55 -22.41 -15.94 -13.89
N SER A 56 -22.48 -14.97 -12.97
CA SER A 56 -23.10 -15.12 -11.64
C SER A 56 -24.61 -15.44 -11.69
N GLU A 57 -25.28 -15.10 -12.78
CA GLU A 57 -26.70 -15.39 -13.00
C GLU A 57 -26.95 -16.67 -13.81
N GLY A 58 -25.89 -17.44 -14.10
CA GLY A 58 -25.98 -18.67 -14.88
C GLY A 58 -26.06 -18.47 -16.40
N HIS A 59 -25.95 -17.24 -16.89
CA HIS A 59 -25.96 -16.96 -18.32
C HIS A 59 -24.60 -17.20 -18.97
N PHE A 60 -24.62 -17.70 -20.22
CA PHE A 60 -23.43 -17.88 -21.04
C PHE A 60 -23.60 -17.29 -22.43
N SER A 61 -22.51 -17.00 -23.11
CA SER A 61 -22.41 -16.73 -24.53
C SER A 61 -21.22 -17.49 -25.10
N ILE A 62 -21.39 -18.10 -26.29
CA ILE A 62 -20.34 -18.85 -26.96
C ILE A 62 -20.45 -18.66 -28.46
N SER A 63 -19.33 -18.37 -29.12
CA SER A 63 -19.24 -18.26 -30.59
C SER A 63 -18.89 -19.61 -31.18
N VAL A 64 -19.78 -20.18 -32.01
CA VAL A 64 -19.54 -21.39 -32.75
C VAL A 64 -19.18 -21.09 -34.22
N PRO A 65 -18.26 -21.87 -34.84
CA PRO A 65 -17.81 -21.61 -36.20
C PRO A 65 -18.90 -21.87 -37.24
N GLU A 66 -19.72 -22.88 -37.03
CA GLU A 66 -20.83 -23.31 -37.93
C GLU A 66 -21.86 -24.13 -37.17
N LEU A 67 -23.07 -24.25 -37.73
CA LEU A 67 -24.14 -25.14 -37.25
C LEU A 67 -24.28 -26.31 -38.22
N PRO A 68 -24.70 -27.52 -37.75
CA PRO A 68 -25.03 -27.82 -36.35
C PRO A 68 -23.81 -27.88 -35.43
N ALA A 69 -23.97 -27.41 -34.18
CA ALA A 69 -22.93 -27.46 -33.13
C ALA A 69 -23.50 -28.18 -31.89
N THR A 70 -22.72 -29.05 -31.30
CA THR A 70 -23.06 -29.72 -30.03
C THR A 70 -22.29 -29.06 -28.91
N LEU A 71 -23.01 -28.55 -27.92
CA LEU A 71 -22.47 -28.03 -26.68
C LEU A 71 -22.50 -29.12 -25.61
N LEU A 72 -21.36 -29.28 -24.95
CA LEU A 72 -21.22 -30.13 -23.77
C LEU A 72 -21.17 -29.22 -22.54
N ILE A 73 -22.12 -29.41 -21.65
CA ILE A 73 -22.26 -28.57 -20.45
C ILE A 73 -21.99 -29.46 -19.22
N SER A 74 -21.04 -29.03 -18.39
CA SER A 74 -20.66 -29.77 -17.18
C SER A 74 -20.57 -28.85 -15.98
N TYR A 75 -20.94 -29.38 -14.83
CA TYR A 75 -20.78 -28.72 -13.53
C TYR A 75 -20.47 -29.79 -12.48
N ILE A 76 -19.61 -29.48 -11.50
CA ILE A 76 -19.18 -30.47 -10.50
C ILE A 76 -20.39 -30.90 -9.65
N GLY A 77 -20.58 -32.21 -9.48
CA GLY A 77 -21.72 -32.77 -8.77
C GLY A 77 -22.99 -32.89 -9.60
N TYR A 78 -22.92 -32.67 -10.93
CA TYR A 78 -24.03 -32.79 -11.85
C TYR A 78 -23.70 -33.73 -13.01
N GLU A 79 -24.74 -34.32 -13.59
CA GLU A 79 -24.62 -35.08 -14.82
C GLU A 79 -24.36 -34.14 -16.01
N ARG A 80 -23.44 -34.51 -16.89
CA ARG A 80 -23.15 -33.74 -18.10
C ARG A 80 -24.38 -33.71 -19.02
N ALA A 81 -24.73 -32.54 -19.52
CA ALA A 81 -25.70 -32.37 -20.58
C ALA A 81 -25.01 -32.16 -21.93
N SER A 82 -25.63 -32.72 -22.98
CA SER A 82 -25.23 -32.49 -24.37
C SER A 82 -26.42 -31.90 -25.12
N VAL A 83 -26.20 -30.74 -25.75
CA VAL A 83 -27.25 -29.97 -26.45
C VAL A 83 -26.78 -29.69 -27.86
N THR A 84 -27.45 -30.27 -28.85
CA THR A 84 -27.14 -29.98 -30.26
C THR A 84 -28.04 -28.87 -30.77
N ILE A 85 -27.45 -27.88 -31.39
CA ILE A 85 -28.09 -26.69 -31.96
C ILE A 85 -28.02 -26.80 -33.49
N ASP A 86 -29.19 -26.96 -34.11
CA ASP A 86 -29.29 -27.13 -35.57
C ASP A 86 -29.56 -25.83 -36.33
N ASP A 87 -30.20 -24.82 -35.67
CA ASP A 87 -30.61 -23.57 -36.30
C ASP A 87 -30.53 -22.38 -35.34
N ILE A 88 -30.31 -21.17 -35.90
CA ILE A 88 -30.18 -19.89 -35.19
C ILE A 88 -31.48 -19.47 -34.47
N GLN A 89 -32.65 -19.99 -34.88
CA GLN A 89 -33.93 -19.62 -34.29
C GLN A 89 -34.07 -19.99 -32.80
N ASN A 90 -33.18 -20.81 -32.25
CA ASN A 90 -33.10 -21.21 -30.84
C ASN A 90 -31.96 -20.54 -30.09
N SER A 91 -31.73 -19.24 -30.27
CA SER A 91 -30.60 -18.50 -29.72
C SER A 91 -30.62 -18.39 -28.19
N ASN A 92 -31.72 -18.70 -27.49
CA ASN A 92 -31.78 -18.66 -26.03
C ASN A 92 -31.92 -20.09 -25.49
N ILE A 93 -30.78 -20.72 -25.17
CA ILE A 93 -30.66 -22.11 -24.78
C ILE A 93 -30.89 -22.23 -23.25
N ILE A 94 -31.86 -23.01 -22.83
CA ILE A 94 -32.07 -23.31 -21.40
C ILE A 94 -31.56 -24.72 -21.14
N VAL A 95 -30.49 -24.84 -20.34
CA VAL A 95 -29.91 -26.12 -19.94
C VAL A 95 -30.25 -26.38 -18.47
N ARG A 96 -30.81 -27.53 -18.20
CA ARG A 96 -31.09 -28.01 -16.83
C ARG A 96 -30.18 -29.18 -16.53
N LEU A 97 -29.30 -29.04 -15.55
CA LEU A 97 -28.43 -30.13 -15.10
C LEU A 97 -29.06 -30.85 -13.93
N SER A 98 -29.05 -32.18 -13.97
CA SER A 98 -29.51 -33.04 -12.85
C SER A 98 -28.36 -33.29 -11.89
N PRO A 99 -28.57 -33.19 -10.57
CA PRO A 99 -27.54 -33.56 -9.60
C PRO A 99 -27.12 -35.03 -9.81
N SER A 100 -25.83 -35.30 -9.75
CA SER A 100 -25.27 -36.65 -9.82
C SER A 100 -25.39 -37.29 -8.45
N VAL A 101 -26.36 -38.20 -8.29
CA VAL A 101 -26.55 -38.96 -7.05
C VAL A 101 -25.52 -40.08 -7.01
N THR A 102 -24.58 -40.04 -6.08
CA THR A 102 -23.66 -41.14 -5.80
C THR A 102 -24.04 -41.80 -4.48
N GLU A 103 -24.46 -43.08 -4.54
CA GLU A 103 -24.46 -43.91 -3.33
C GLU A 103 -23.01 -44.08 -2.86
N LEU A 104 -22.71 -43.67 -1.63
CA LEU A 104 -21.41 -43.86 -1.00
C LEU A 104 -21.14 -45.36 -0.86
N ASP A 105 -20.17 -45.91 -1.58
CA ASP A 105 -19.51 -47.15 -1.19
C ASP A 105 -18.94 -46.95 0.22
N GLU A 106 -19.15 -47.99 1.07
CA GLU A 106 -18.79 -48.00 2.48
C GLU A 106 -17.35 -47.50 2.70
N LEU A 107 -17.20 -46.30 3.30
CA LEU A 107 -15.90 -45.69 3.62
C LEU A 107 -15.17 -46.67 4.58
N VAL A 108 -14.11 -47.28 4.08
CA VAL A 108 -13.21 -48.10 4.91
C VAL A 108 -12.49 -47.14 5.88
N VAL A 109 -12.88 -47.18 7.13
CA VAL A 109 -12.24 -46.42 8.22
C VAL A 109 -10.81 -46.94 8.36
N THR A 110 -9.85 -46.17 7.87
CA THR A 110 -8.43 -46.41 8.09
C THR A 110 -7.94 -45.46 9.19
N ASP A 111 -6.85 -45.82 9.86
CA ASP A 111 -6.23 -44.96 10.90
C ASP A 111 -5.77 -43.57 10.38
N ARG A 112 -5.78 -43.36 9.09
CA ARG A 112 -5.38 -42.12 8.43
C ARG A 112 -6.51 -41.60 7.55
N ASP A 113 -6.85 -40.31 7.65
CA ASP A 113 -7.87 -39.68 6.81
C ASP A 113 -7.55 -39.88 5.33
N PRO A 114 -8.50 -40.39 4.51
CA PRO A 114 -8.30 -40.58 3.07
C PRO A 114 -7.96 -39.28 2.35
N GLY A 115 -8.45 -38.10 2.82
CA GLY A 115 -8.17 -36.82 2.26
C GLY A 115 -6.66 -36.48 2.27
N LEU A 116 -5.96 -36.83 3.34
CA LEU A 116 -4.49 -36.68 3.40
C LEU A 116 -3.79 -37.51 2.32
N THR A 117 -4.23 -38.76 2.12
CA THR A 117 -3.61 -39.66 1.12
C THR A 117 -3.88 -39.16 -0.32
N ILE A 118 -5.06 -38.60 -0.56
CA ILE A 118 -5.43 -38.04 -1.86
C ILE A 118 -4.57 -36.82 -2.14
N MET A 119 -4.47 -35.88 -1.19
CA MET A 119 -3.67 -34.65 -1.37
C MET A 119 -2.17 -34.94 -1.48
N GLU A 120 -1.65 -35.96 -0.79
CA GLU A 120 -0.28 -36.43 -0.97
C GLU A 120 -0.02 -36.83 -2.44
N LYS A 121 -0.95 -37.55 -3.06
CA LYS A 121 -0.85 -37.91 -4.49
C LYS A 121 -0.98 -36.69 -5.41
N VAL A 122 -1.83 -35.73 -5.09
CA VAL A 122 -1.93 -34.46 -5.84
C VAL A 122 -0.57 -33.74 -5.85
N ILE A 123 0.07 -33.61 -4.68
CA ILE A 123 1.38 -32.96 -4.53
C ILE A 123 2.47 -33.72 -5.32
N GLU A 124 2.48 -35.06 -5.23
CA GLU A 124 3.41 -35.89 -6.00
C GLU A 124 3.19 -35.74 -7.52
N ARG A 125 1.93 -35.77 -7.97
CA ARG A 125 1.59 -35.62 -9.39
C ARG A 125 1.95 -34.24 -9.92
N LYS A 126 1.64 -33.17 -9.16
CA LYS A 126 2.06 -31.79 -9.44
C LYS A 126 3.56 -31.71 -9.67
N LYS A 127 4.35 -32.29 -8.78
CA LYS A 127 5.81 -32.28 -8.86
C LYS A 127 6.34 -32.87 -10.17
N LEU A 128 5.69 -33.91 -10.68
CA LEU A 128 6.08 -34.57 -11.94
C LEU A 128 5.82 -33.63 -13.14
N TRP A 129 4.59 -33.20 -13.36
CA TRP A 129 4.27 -32.42 -14.55
C TRP A 129 4.85 -30.97 -14.46
N ARG A 130 5.01 -30.40 -13.26
CA ARG A 130 5.62 -29.07 -13.11
C ARG A 130 7.12 -29.08 -13.49
N ALA A 131 7.81 -30.20 -13.34
CA ALA A 131 9.21 -30.35 -13.74
C ALA A 131 9.38 -30.25 -15.27
N ASP A 132 8.39 -30.74 -16.03
CA ASP A 132 8.39 -30.79 -17.50
C ASP A 132 7.83 -29.51 -18.15
N LEU A 133 7.33 -28.56 -17.34
CA LEU A 133 6.82 -27.29 -17.83
C LEU A 133 7.93 -26.26 -17.93
N GLU A 134 8.22 -25.81 -19.14
CA GLU A 134 9.28 -24.82 -19.43
C GLU A 134 8.69 -23.43 -19.75
N SER A 135 7.56 -23.40 -20.48
CA SER A 135 6.92 -22.15 -20.89
C SER A 135 5.47 -22.36 -21.27
N TYR A 136 4.68 -21.30 -21.25
CA TYR A 136 3.39 -21.27 -21.91
C TYR A 136 2.97 -19.85 -22.31
N GLN A 137 2.03 -19.81 -23.24
CA GLN A 137 1.26 -18.62 -23.61
C GLN A 137 -0.22 -18.97 -23.48
N ALA A 138 -1.05 -18.02 -23.04
CA ALA A 138 -2.49 -18.17 -22.97
C ALA A 138 -3.18 -16.84 -23.28
N GLU A 139 -4.43 -16.89 -23.71
CA GLU A 139 -5.29 -15.72 -23.81
C GLU A 139 -6.11 -15.56 -22.52
N ALA A 140 -6.29 -14.33 -22.08
CA ALA A 140 -7.03 -14.04 -20.88
C ALA A 140 -8.02 -12.89 -21.08
N TYR A 141 -9.19 -13.05 -20.53
CA TYR A 141 -10.19 -12.00 -20.37
C TYR A 141 -10.43 -11.81 -18.88
N THR A 142 -10.45 -10.55 -18.44
CA THR A 142 -10.69 -10.20 -17.04
C THR A 142 -11.72 -9.08 -16.96
N ARG A 143 -12.68 -9.22 -16.05
CA ARG A 143 -13.60 -8.17 -15.62
C ARG A 143 -13.45 -7.96 -14.13
N GLN A 144 -13.27 -6.71 -13.73
CA GLN A 144 -13.25 -6.27 -12.35
C GLN A 144 -14.38 -5.27 -12.11
N VAL A 145 -15.14 -5.49 -11.06
CA VAL A 145 -16.24 -4.62 -10.62
C VAL A 145 -15.94 -4.10 -9.23
N LEU A 146 -15.99 -2.80 -9.06
CA LEU A 146 -15.84 -2.13 -7.78
C LEU A 146 -17.21 -1.57 -7.37
N GLN A 147 -17.60 -1.86 -6.12
CA GLN A 147 -18.90 -1.46 -5.55
C GLN A 147 -18.71 -0.78 -4.19
N ASN A 148 -19.62 0.09 -3.84
CA ASN A 148 -19.81 0.56 -2.48
C ASN A 148 -21.09 -0.04 -1.87
N ASP A 149 -21.51 0.46 -0.71
CA ASP A 149 -22.73 -0.05 -0.02
C ASP A 149 -24.02 0.11 -0.84
N THR A 150 -24.03 0.87 -1.92
CA THR A 150 -25.27 1.26 -2.64
C THR A 150 -25.30 0.89 -4.11
N SER A 151 -24.17 0.82 -4.78
CA SER A 151 -24.13 0.64 -6.25
C SER A 151 -22.74 0.25 -6.76
N ILE A 152 -22.70 -0.16 -8.02
CA ILE A 152 -21.45 -0.27 -8.77
C ILE A 152 -20.84 1.12 -8.93
N VAL A 153 -19.56 1.23 -8.58
CA VAL A 153 -18.76 2.46 -8.68
C VAL A 153 -17.98 2.50 -9.98
N SER A 154 -17.39 1.38 -10.37
CA SER A 154 -16.68 1.26 -11.65
C SER A 154 -16.60 -0.18 -12.13
N ILE A 155 -16.47 -0.33 -13.43
CA ILE A 155 -16.19 -1.60 -14.11
C ILE A 155 -14.97 -1.39 -14.98
N SER A 156 -14.03 -2.33 -14.93
CA SER A 156 -12.90 -2.40 -15.85
C SER A 156 -12.77 -3.80 -16.44
N GLU A 157 -12.49 -3.86 -17.72
CA GLU A 157 -12.30 -5.11 -18.46
C GLU A 157 -11.01 -5.05 -19.26
N SER A 158 -10.36 -6.18 -19.42
CA SER A 158 -9.21 -6.32 -20.31
C SER A 158 -9.22 -7.64 -21.07
N SER A 159 -8.72 -7.61 -22.28
CA SER A 159 -8.27 -8.80 -23.02
C SER A 159 -6.75 -8.73 -23.11
N SER A 160 -6.08 -9.82 -22.74
CA SER A 160 -4.62 -9.86 -22.63
C SER A 160 -4.05 -11.20 -23.11
N VAL A 161 -2.73 -11.20 -23.30
CA VAL A 161 -1.95 -12.44 -23.47
C VAL A 161 -1.07 -12.63 -22.27
N LEU A 162 -1.19 -13.78 -21.65
CA LEU A 162 -0.36 -14.21 -20.54
C LEU A 162 0.79 -15.06 -21.07
N TYR A 163 2.01 -14.72 -20.70
CA TYR A 163 3.22 -15.48 -20.95
C TYR A 163 3.83 -15.94 -19.63
N TRP A 164 4.36 -17.13 -19.63
CA TRP A 164 5.12 -17.63 -18.50
C TRP A 164 6.35 -18.39 -19.00
N ASN A 165 7.46 -18.16 -18.31
CA ASN A 165 8.70 -18.88 -18.54
C ASN A 165 9.30 -19.24 -17.18
N LYS A 166 9.87 -20.43 -17.07
CA LYS A 166 10.42 -20.98 -15.83
C LYS A 166 11.47 -20.09 -15.16
N ASN A 167 12.24 -19.34 -15.96
CA ASN A 167 13.33 -18.49 -15.48
C ASN A 167 12.89 -17.05 -15.21
N GLU A 168 11.95 -16.52 -16.01
CA GLU A 168 11.53 -15.11 -16.01
C GLU A 168 10.18 -14.87 -15.28
N GLY A 169 9.41 -15.94 -15.01
CA GLY A 169 8.10 -15.86 -14.38
C GLY A 169 6.99 -15.42 -15.33
N HIS A 170 5.98 -14.76 -14.78
CA HIS A 170 4.78 -14.32 -15.50
C HIS A 170 4.97 -12.96 -16.18
N ARG A 171 4.42 -12.85 -17.39
CA ARG A 171 4.29 -11.60 -18.13
C ARG A 171 2.90 -11.50 -18.74
N GLU A 172 2.20 -10.40 -18.52
CA GLU A 172 0.93 -10.09 -19.14
C GLU A 172 1.09 -8.91 -20.11
N VAL A 173 0.47 -9.01 -21.28
CA VAL A 173 0.42 -7.97 -22.29
C VAL A 173 -1.05 -7.71 -22.62
N GLN A 174 -1.57 -6.58 -22.21
CA GLN A 174 -2.94 -6.16 -22.52
C GLN A 174 -3.06 -5.79 -24.00
N LYS A 175 -4.08 -6.36 -24.68
CA LYS A 175 -4.42 -6.09 -26.09
C LYS A 175 -5.50 -5.02 -26.22
N SER A 176 -6.52 -5.10 -25.38
CA SER A 176 -7.63 -4.16 -25.36
C SER A 176 -8.19 -3.99 -23.96
N VAL A 177 -8.79 -2.84 -23.71
CA VAL A 177 -9.43 -2.49 -22.45
C VAL A 177 -10.77 -1.82 -22.70
N ARG A 178 -11.73 -2.07 -21.82
CA ARG A 178 -13.02 -1.37 -21.73
C ARG A 178 -13.28 -1.01 -20.28
N GLN A 179 -13.82 0.15 -20.03
CA GLN A 179 -14.09 0.59 -18.67
C GLN A 179 -15.19 1.63 -18.61
N THR A 180 -15.73 1.87 -17.42
CA THR A 180 -16.68 2.95 -17.18
C THR A 180 -16.01 4.31 -17.37
N SER A 181 -16.74 5.33 -17.78
CA SER A 181 -16.19 6.62 -18.22
C SER A 181 -15.59 7.48 -17.10
N ASN A 182 -15.73 7.06 -15.84
CA ASN A 182 -15.10 7.67 -14.68
C ASN A 182 -13.69 7.15 -14.36
N LEU A 183 -13.18 6.20 -15.14
CA LEU A 183 -11.81 5.68 -15.03
C LEU A 183 -10.94 6.23 -16.14
N SER A 184 -9.68 6.56 -15.82
CA SER A 184 -8.64 6.76 -16.85
C SER A 184 -8.02 5.41 -17.26
N ALA A 185 -7.34 5.38 -18.39
CA ALA A 185 -6.70 4.15 -18.87
C ALA A 185 -5.64 3.61 -17.88
N GLU A 186 -4.95 4.51 -17.16
CA GLU A 186 -3.97 4.15 -16.13
C GLU A 186 -4.61 3.55 -14.86
N GLN A 187 -5.91 3.76 -14.66
CA GLN A 187 -6.69 3.24 -13.55
C GLN A 187 -7.36 1.90 -13.85
N ASN A 188 -7.13 1.33 -15.05
CA ASN A 188 -7.61 0.00 -15.38
C ASN A 188 -6.68 -1.08 -14.81
N PHE A 189 -7.11 -1.70 -13.71
CA PHE A 189 -6.37 -2.76 -13.02
C PHE A 189 -6.86 -4.17 -13.38
N ALA A 190 -7.82 -4.31 -14.31
CA ALA A 190 -8.29 -5.62 -14.75
C ALA A 190 -7.16 -6.38 -15.44
N GLY A 191 -6.77 -7.52 -14.87
CA GLY A 191 -5.70 -8.36 -15.40
C GLY A 191 -5.48 -9.62 -14.58
N VAL A 192 -4.71 -10.54 -15.15
CA VAL A 192 -4.43 -11.86 -14.55
C VAL A 192 -3.06 -11.97 -13.89
N ARG A 193 -2.19 -10.97 -14.05
CA ARG A 193 -0.80 -11.01 -13.59
C ARG A 193 -0.67 -11.31 -12.09
N ASN A 194 -1.56 -10.77 -11.29
CA ASN A 194 -1.53 -10.86 -9.83
C ASN A 194 -2.52 -11.89 -9.29
N LEU A 195 -3.12 -12.71 -10.16
CA LEU A 195 -4.03 -13.76 -9.73
C LEU A 195 -3.24 -14.90 -9.09
N PRO A 196 -3.69 -15.43 -7.94
CA PRO A 196 -3.12 -16.63 -7.39
C PRO A 196 -3.37 -17.83 -8.29
N ASN A 197 -2.42 -18.77 -8.30
CA ASN A 197 -2.62 -20.08 -8.87
C ASN A 197 -2.46 -21.13 -7.75
N PHE A 198 -3.52 -21.83 -7.40
CA PHE A 198 -3.49 -22.80 -6.28
C PHE A 198 -2.66 -24.04 -6.55
N TYR A 199 -2.07 -24.14 -7.72
CA TYR A 199 -0.95 -25.06 -7.96
C TYR A 199 0.42 -24.47 -7.61
N ASP A 200 0.54 -23.19 -7.26
CA ASP A 200 1.81 -22.63 -6.82
C ASP A 200 2.13 -23.03 -5.38
N ASP A 201 3.41 -23.06 -5.04
CA ASP A 201 3.85 -23.47 -3.71
C ASP A 201 3.51 -22.40 -2.66
N ASN A 202 3.70 -21.13 -3.01
CA ASN A 202 3.32 -20.00 -2.17
C ASN A 202 2.42 -19.05 -2.97
N ILE A 203 1.48 -18.45 -2.27
CA ILE A 203 0.50 -17.52 -2.83
C ILE A 203 0.64 -16.19 -2.10
N ASP A 204 0.86 -15.10 -2.84
CA ASP A 204 0.87 -13.77 -2.27
C ASP A 204 -0.56 -13.23 -2.17
N ILE A 205 -0.94 -12.79 -0.96
CA ILE A 205 -2.20 -12.10 -0.70
C ILE A 205 -1.85 -10.74 -0.10
N ALA A 206 -1.84 -9.71 -0.93
CA ALA A 206 -1.58 -8.35 -0.50
C ALA A 206 -0.29 -8.20 0.35
N GLY A 207 0.76 -8.95 -0.02
CA GLY A 207 2.04 -8.99 0.67
C GLY A 207 2.19 -10.07 1.74
N TYR A 208 1.14 -10.87 2.02
CA TYR A 208 1.28 -12.11 2.79
C TYR A 208 1.71 -13.25 1.87
N GLU A 209 2.82 -13.87 2.17
CA GLU A 209 3.20 -15.13 1.52
C GLU A 209 2.55 -16.31 2.25
N VAL A 210 1.44 -16.80 1.71
CA VAL A 210 0.64 -17.90 2.26
C VAL A 210 1.06 -19.21 1.60
N VAL A 211 1.26 -20.25 2.40
CA VAL A 211 1.61 -21.58 1.89
C VAL A 211 0.42 -22.17 1.12
N GLY A 212 0.64 -22.53 -0.15
CA GLY A 212 -0.38 -23.12 -1.00
C GLY A 212 -0.81 -24.53 -0.55
N ILE A 213 -2.03 -24.92 -0.85
CA ILE A 213 -2.59 -26.25 -0.49
C ILE A 213 -1.89 -27.39 -1.22
N THR A 214 -1.15 -27.11 -2.28
CA THR A 214 -0.34 -28.07 -3.06
C THR A 214 1.16 -27.90 -2.82
N HIS A 215 1.59 -27.11 -1.82
CA HIS A 215 2.99 -26.99 -1.44
C HIS A 215 3.58 -28.35 -1.05
N PRO A 216 4.88 -28.63 -1.32
CA PRO A 216 5.50 -29.90 -0.92
C PRO A 216 5.32 -30.25 0.57
N ASP A 217 5.31 -29.23 1.43
CA ASP A 217 5.11 -29.39 2.87
C ASP A 217 3.66 -29.12 3.34
N ALA A 218 2.68 -29.04 2.42
CA ALA A 218 1.29 -28.68 2.74
C ALA A 218 0.70 -29.51 3.86
N LEU A 219 1.04 -30.80 3.92
CA LEU A 219 0.58 -31.70 4.97
C LEU A 219 1.04 -31.31 6.40
N SER A 220 2.02 -30.44 6.52
CA SER A 220 2.46 -29.87 7.81
C SER A 220 1.70 -28.59 8.20
N TYR A 221 1.01 -28.00 7.25
CA TYR A 221 0.25 -26.74 7.40
C TYR A 221 -1.24 -26.94 7.47
N TYR A 222 -1.75 -27.99 6.80
CA TYR A 222 -3.19 -28.24 6.63
C TYR A 222 -3.60 -29.60 7.16
N HIS A 223 -4.84 -29.67 7.63
CA HIS A 223 -5.63 -30.88 7.73
C HIS A 223 -6.45 -31.00 6.44
N PHE A 224 -6.46 -32.20 5.87
CA PHE A 224 -7.25 -32.53 4.69
C PHE A 224 -8.19 -33.67 5.03
N SER A 225 -9.49 -33.44 4.99
CA SER A 225 -10.52 -34.42 5.32
C SER A 225 -11.41 -34.70 4.11
N LEU A 226 -11.62 -35.96 3.78
CA LEU A 226 -12.52 -36.33 2.72
C LEU A 226 -13.98 -36.16 3.18
N LEU A 227 -14.68 -35.18 2.55
CA LEU A 227 -16.07 -34.90 2.86
C LEU A 227 -17.02 -35.81 2.07
N GLU A 228 -16.77 -35.97 0.76
CA GLU A 228 -17.70 -36.58 -0.18
C GLU A 228 -16.96 -37.12 -1.40
N ILE A 229 -17.53 -38.15 -2.05
CA ILE A 229 -17.08 -38.64 -3.34
C ILE A 229 -18.19 -38.36 -4.35
N LEU A 230 -17.96 -37.45 -5.26
CA LEU A 230 -18.84 -37.10 -6.37
C LEU A 230 -18.41 -37.85 -7.63
N GLN A 231 -19.19 -37.73 -8.69
CA GLN A 231 -18.80 -38.21 -10.00
C GLN A 231 -18.83 -37.09 -11.04
N MET A 232 -17.91 -37.14 -11.97
CA MET A 232 -17.87 -36.30 -13.16
C MET A 232 -17.47 -37.20 -14.34
N ASP A 233 -18.38 -37.40 -15.30
CA ASP A 233 -18.17 -38.26 -16.47
C ASP A 233 -17.76 -39.71 -16.12
N GLY A 234 -18.33 -40.27 -15.03
CA GLY A 234 -17.99 -41.62 -14.57
C GLY A 234 -16.63 -41.75 -13.87
N VAL A 235 -15.95 -40.62 -13.61
CA VAL A 235 -14.69 -40.55 -12.85
C VAL A 235 -15.00 -39.99 -11.45
N PRO A 236 -14.52 -40.64 -10.38
CA PRO A 236 -14.72 -40.10 -9.04
C PRO A 236 -14.03 -38.76 -8.87
N VAL A 237 -14.71 -37.81 -8.22
CA VAL A 237 -14.22 -36.53 -7.79
C VAL A 237 -14.27 -36.47 -6.27
N TYR A 238 -13.12 -36.30 -5.65
CA TYR A 238 -13.01 -36.24 -4.19
C TYR A 238 -13.18 -34.78 -3.73
N LYS A 239 -14.21 -34.54 -2.93
CA LYS A 239 -14.42 -33.26 -2.24
C LYS A 239 -13.69 -33.27 -0.91
N ILE A 240 -12.66 -32.44 -0.78
CA ILE A 240 -11.74 -32.44 0.35
C ILE A 240 -11.86 -31.12 1.08
N GLU A 241 -12.16 -31.20 2.37
CA GLU A 241 -12.08 -30.05 3.27
C GLU A 241 -10.62 -29.71 3.55
N VAL A 242 -10.31 -28.42 3.47
CA VAL A 242 -9.01 -27.85 3.74
C VAL A 242 -9.11 -27.00 5.00
N MET A 243 -8.38 -27.35 6.05
CA MET A 243 -8.39 -26.62 7.31
C MET A 243 -6.96 -26.35 7.82
N PRO A 244 -6.71 -25.19 8.44
CA PRO A 244 -5.43 -24.90 9.08
C PRO A 244 -5.07 -25.93 10.16
N ARG A 245 -3.81 -26.34 10.26
CA ARG A 245 -3.31 -27.10 11.43
C ARG A 245 -3.06 -26.24 12.63
N ARG A 246 -2.88 -24.94 12.41
CA ARG A 246 -2.60 -23.95 13.46
C ARG A 246 -3.39 -22.68 13.17
N ASP A 247 -4.24 -22.30 14.07
CA ASP A 247 -5.15 -21.15 13.93
C ASP A 247 -4.43 -19.81 13.73
N LEU A 248 -3.20 -19.69 14.22
CA LEU A 248 -2.42 -18.45 14.18
C LEU A 248 -1.37 -18.38 13.05
N GLN A 249 -1.46 -19.28 12.08
CA GLN A 249 -0.59 -19.29 10.92
C GLN A 249 -1.37 -18.89 9.67
N PRO A 250 -0.87 -17.95 8.83
CA PRO A 250 -1.51 -17.60 7.57
C PRO A 250 -1.62 -18.82 6.66
N THR A 251 -2.83 -19.25 6.39
CA THR A 251 -3.18 -20.43 5.60
C THR A 251 -4.52 -20.20 4.92
N PHE A 252 -4.94 -21.14 4.10
CA PHE A 252 -6.28 -21.18 3.51
C PHE A 252 -7.20 -22.14 4.26
N GLU A 253 -8.50 -21.89 4.15
CA GLU A 253 -9.55 -22.81 4.57
C GLU A 253 -10.65 -22.88 3.51
N GLY A 254 -11.35 -24.00 3.42
CA GLY A 254 -12.44 -24.21 2.45
C GLY A 254 -12.44 -25.58 1.85
N VAL A 255 -12.66 -25.70 0.54
CA VAL A 255 -12.85 -26.98 -0.15
C VAL A 255 -12.00 -27.07 -1.41
N ALA A 256 -11.44 -28.24 -1.67
CA ALA A 256 -10.75 -28.60 -2.90
C ALA A 256 -11.40 -29.84 -3.54
N TYR A 257 -11.50 -29.82 -4.87
CA TYR A 257 -12.03 -30.93 -5.65
C TYR A 257 -10.92 -31.57 -6.46
N VAL A 258 -10.74 -32.87 -6.28
CA VAL A 258 -9.67 -33.66 -6.90
C VAL A 258 -10.22 -34.75 -7.80
N LEU A 259 -9.82 -34.76 -9.07
CA LEU A 259 -10.19 -35.80 -10.02
C LEU A 259 -9.45 -37.10 -9.68
N GLY A 260 -10.20 -38.17 -9.43
CA GLY A 260 -9.65 -39.42 -8.89
C GLY A 260 -8.72 -40.18 -9.83
N ARG A 261 -8.96 -40.11 -11.14
CA ARG A 261 -8.13 -40.80 -12.15
C ARG A 261 -6.72 -40.24 -12.21
N ASP A 262 -6.59 -38.90 -12.18
CA ASP A 262 -5.35 -38.22 -12.45
C ASP A 262 -4.71 -37.62 -11.17
N TYR A 263 -5.43 -37.68 -10.03
CA TYR A 263 -5.08 -36.97 -8.79
C TYR A 263 -4.76 -35.51 -9.07
N ALA A 264 -5.61 -34.88 -9.88
CA ALA A 264 -5.47 -33.49 -10.26
C ALA A 264 -6.49 -32.62 -9.54
N LEU A 265 -6.06 -31.47 -9.06
CA LEU A 265 -6.92 -30.43 -8.55
C LEU A 265 -7.71 -29.85 -9.74
N ILE A 266 -9.03 -29.90 -9.68
CA ILE A 266 -9.91 -29.41 -10.74
C ILE A 266 -10.72 -28.17 -10.35
N ASP A 267 -10.95 -27.97 -9.06
CA ASP A 267 -11.64 -26.79 -8.54
C ASP A 267 -11.23 -26.55 -7.10
N VAL A 268 -11.22 -25.29 -6.70
CA VAL A 268 -11.06 -24.86 -5.31
C VAL A 268 -12.04 -23.73 -4.97
N ASP A 269 -12.57 -23.78 -3.75
CA ASP A 269 -13.31 -22.70 -3.11
C ASP A 269 -12.64 -22.44 -1.75
N LEU A 270 -11.79 -21.42 -1.71
CA LEU A 270 -10.87 -21.17 -0.60
C LEU A 270 -10.94 -19.71 -0.16
N LYS A 271 -10.76 -19.49 1.12
CA LYS A 271 -10.52 -18.17 1.69
C LYS A 271 -9.29 -18.20 2.60
N PRO A 272 -8.58 -17.08 2.77
CA PRO A 272 -7.57 -16.97 3.81
C PRO A 272 -8.22 -17.15 5.19
N ASN A 273 -7.48 -17.72 6.14
CA ASN A 273 -7.97 -17.79 7.52
C ASN A 273 -7.89 -16.41 8.20
N ASP A 274 -8.53 -16.25 9.37
CA ASP A 274 -8.69 -14.99 10.10
C ASP A 274 -7.36 -14.30 10.51
N VAL A 275 -6.24 -15.02 10.43
CA VAL A 275 -4.90 -14.44 10.67
C VAL A 275 -4.47 -13.51 9.55
N VAL A 276 -4.98 -13.70 8.34
CA VAL A 276 -4.78 -12.80 7.22
C VAL A 276 -5.70 -11.58 7.41
N SER A 277 -5.30 -10.69 8.28
CA SER A 277 -6.03 -9.48 8.63
C SER A 277 -5.14 -8.26 8.53
N PHE A 278 -5.74 -7.10 8.34
CA PHE A 278 -5.01 -5.84 8.24
C PHE A 278 -5.17 -5.05 9.54
N PRO A 279 -4.12 -4.32 9.96
CA PRO A 279 -4.24 -3.46 11.13
C PRO A 279 -5.20 -2.30 10.87
N PRO A 280 -5.73 -1.67 11.94
CA PRO A 280 -6.47 -0.43 11.80
C PRO A 280 -5.72 0.59 10.90
N PRO A 281 -6.45 1.33 10.05
CA PRO A 281 -7.90 1.56 10.11
C PRO A 281 -8.79 0.51 9.42
N VAL A 282 -8.27 -0.62 8.93
CA VAL A 282 -9.09 -1.71 8.38
C VAL A 282 -9.83 -2.39 9.53
N GLN A 283 -11.15 -2.41 9.47
CA GLN A 283 -12.02 -2.99 10.49
C GLN A 283 -12.48 -4.40 10.14
N ASP A 284 -12.62 -4.63 8.84
CA ASP A 284 -13.12 -5.89 8.31
C ASP A 284 -12.46 -6.14 6.95
N PHE A 285 -12.00 -7.36 6.73
CA PHE A 285 -11.40 -7.80 5.48
C PHE A 285 -11.86 -9.24 5.21
N ASP A 286 -12.58 -9.41 4.14
CA ASP A 286 -13.06 -10.71 3.67
C ASP A 286 -12.60 -10.92 2.23
N LEU A 287 -12.11 -12.09 1.91
CA LEU A 287 -11.57 -12.43 0.60
C LEU A 287 -11.82 -13.91 0.31
N SER A 288 -12.42 -14.20 -0.83
CA SER A 288 -12.66 -15.55 -1.29
C SER A 288 -12.16 -15.77 -2.71
N TYR A 289 -11.74 -17.00 -2.95
CA TYR A 289 -11.21 -17.45 -4.23
C TYR A 289 -11.92 -18.70 -4.69
N LYS A 290 -12.40 -18.68 -5.94
CA LYS A 290 -12.84 -19.87 -6.66
C LYS A 290 -12.00 -19.99 -7.91
N GLN A 291 -11.38 -21.16 -8.11
CA GLN A 291 -10.52 -21.36 -9.26
C GLN A 291 -10.74 -22.76 -9.84
N GLN A 292 -11.00 -22.79 -11.14
CA GLN A 292 -11.16 -24.04 -11.88
C GLN A 292 -9.93 -24.32 -12.74
N PHE A 293 -9.61 -25.60 -12.88
CA PHE A 293 -8.48 -26.09 -13.65
C PHE A 293 -8.91 -27.08 -14.72
N SER A 294 -8.20 -27.05 -15.84
CA SER A 294 -8.39 -28.02 -16.92
C SER A 294 -7.05 -28.52 -17.44
N SER A 295 -7.07 -29.75 -18.00
CA SER A 295 -5.89 -30.30 -18.65
C SER A 295 -5.85 -29.90 -20.13
N TYR A 296 -4.69 -29.37 -20.54
CA TYR A 296 -4.42 -29.05 -21.94
C TYR A 296 -3.41 -30.04 -22.50
N GLY A 297 -3.89 -31.00 -23.27
CA GLY A 297 -3.06 -31.85 -24.10
C GLY A 297 -2.21 -32.87 -23.39
N SER A 298 -2.62 -33.38 -22.26
CA SER A 298 -2.19 -34.62 -21.59
C SER A 298 -1.94 -34.49 -20.07
N ASP A 299 -0.85 -33.88 -19.63
CA ASP A 299 -0.42 -34.01 -18.22
C ASP A 299 -0.43 -32.70 -17.44
N PHE A 300 -0.55 -31.57 -18.13
CA PHE A 300 -0.49 -30.21 -17.53
C PHE A 300 -1.87 -29.73 -17.15
N TRP A 301 -1.98 -29.15 -15.95
CA TRP A 301 -3.21 -28.59 -15.39
C TRP A 301 -3.05 -27.09 -15.19
N PHE A 302 -3.93 -26.32 -15.84
CA PHE A 302 -3.87 -24.86 -15.83
C PHE A 302 -5.19 -24.26 -15.37
N PRO A 303 -5.15 -23.08 -14.72
CA PRO A 303 -6.37 -22.36 -14.38
C PRO A 303 -7.12 -21.92 -15.65
N VAL A 304 -8.42 -22.11 -15.67
CA VAL A 304 -9.30 -21.73 -16.79
C VAL A 304 -10.35 -20.70 -16.38
N ASP A 305 -10.79 -20.73 -15.13
CA ASP A 305 -11.68 -19.76 -14.51
C ASP A 305 -11.11 -19.36 -13.15
N MET A 306 -11.20 -18.07 -12.84
CA MET A 306 -10.82 -17.52 -11.55
C MET A 306 -11.84 -16.47 -11.15
N ARG A 307 -12.38 -16.60 -9.95
CA ARG A 307 -13.27 -15.62 -9.33
C ARG A 307 -12.69 -15.21 -7.99
N ILE A 308 -12.60 -13.91 -7.80
CA ILE A 308 -12.19 -13.31 -6.53
C ILE A 308 -13.31 -12.39 -6.08
N GLU A 309 -13.74 -12.55 -4.85
CA GLU A 309 -14.66 -11.63 -4.21
C GLU A 309 -13.99 -11.10 -2.95
N GLY A 310 -14.03 -9.80 -2.77
CA GLY A 310 -13.43 -9.17 -1.60
C GLY A 310 -14.27 -8.05 -1.05
N ARG A 311 -14.19 -7.88 0.27
CA ARG A 311 -14.83 -6.81 1.01
C ARG A 311 -13.87 -6.22 2.01
N VAL A 312 -13.74 -4.89 2.00
CA VAL A 312 -12.88 -4.16 2.91
C VAL A 312 -13.68 -3.05 3.57
N ARG A 313 -13.69 -3.00 4.88
CA ARG A 313 -14.25 -1.91 5.65
C ARG A 313 -13.16 -1.13 6.35
N ILE A 314 -13.08 0.16 6.07
CA ILE A 314 -12.08 1.06 6.63
C ILE A 314 -12.78 2.05 7.55
N GLY A 315 -12.25 2.25 8.75
CA GLY A 315 -12.81 3.22 9.68
C GLY A 315 -12.06 3.33 11.00
N MET A 316 -12.22 4.45 11.64
CA MET A 316 -11.73 4.71 13.00
C MET A 316 -12.77 5.56 13.73
N VAL A 317 -12.55 5.80 15.02
CA VAL A 317 -13.48 6.61 15.81
C VAL A 317 -13.67 7.99 15.17
N GLY A 318 -14.86 8.26 14.69
CA GLY A 318 -15.23 9.55 14.06
C GLY A 318 -14.92 9.68 12.57
N LEU A 319 -14.43 8.63 11.93
CA LEU A 319 -14.15 8.58 10.50
C LEU A 319 -14.50 7.17 9.98
N GLN A 320 -15.46 7.08 9.07
CA GLN A 320 -15.84 5.82 8.41
C GLN A 320 -15.91 6.02 6.90
N PHE A 321 -15.39 5.06 6.17
CA PHE A 321 -15.50 5.01 4.71
C PHE A 321 -16.64 4.06 4.32
N PRO A 322 -17.30 4.30 3.19
CA PRO A 322 -18.19 3.31 2.59
C PRO A 322 -17.45 1.98 2.40
N THR A 323 -18.16 0.87 2.54
CA THR A 323 -17.56 -0.45 2.34
C THR A 323 -17.06 -0.57 0.91
N ILE A 324 -15.83 -1.02 0.74
CA ILE A 324 -15.25 -1.33 -0.55
C ILE A 324 -15.53 -2.80 -0.83
N GLN A 325 -16.31 -3.08 -1.86
CA GLN A 325 -16.54 -4.44 -2.36
C GLN A 325 -15.94 -4.52 -3.76
N PHE A 326 -15.24 -5.59 -4.03
CA PHE A 326 -14.73 -5.84 -5.36
C PHE A 326 -14.96 -7.30 -5.76
N SER A 327 -15.27 -7.49 -7.01
CA SER A 327 -15.32 -8.81 -7.64
C SER A 327 -14.48 -8.81 -8.91
N GLN A 328 -13.79 -9.90 -9.12
CA GLN A 328 -13.04 -10.12 -10.36
C GLN A 328 -13.35 -11.50 -10.91
N VAL A 329 -13.64 -11.54 -12.20
CA VAL A 329 -13.81 -12.78 -12.95
C VAL A 329 -12.78 -12.78 -14.07
N SER A 330 -12.02 -13.87 -14.17
CA SER A 330 -11.01 -14.04 -15.22
C SER A 330 -11.18 -15.39 -15.88
N LYS A 331 -11.26 -15.40 -17.21
CA LYS A 331 -11.25 -16.58 -18.04
C LYS A 331 -9.90 -16.66 -18.74
N ILE A 332 -9.25 -17.82 -18.68
CA ILE A 332 -7.97 -18.07 -19.32
C ILE A 332 -8.14 -19.26 -20.27
N SER A 333 -7.72 -19.09 -21.51
CA SER A 333 -7.94 -20.08 -22.59
C SER A 333 -6.77 -20.12 -23.56
N ASP A 334 -6.88 -21.00 -24.55
CA ASP A 334 -5.95 -21.11 -25.67
C ASP A 334 -4.48 -21.32 -25.26
N TYR A 335 -4.28 -22.16 -24.23
CA TYR A 335 -2.93 -22.48 -23.74
C TYR A 335 -2.08 -23.17 -24.81
N GLN A 336 -0.91 -22.61 -25.07
CA GLN A 336 0.15 -23.19 -25.88
C GLN A 336 1.33 -23.48 -24.99
N VAL A 337 1.64 -24.77 -24.80
CA VAL A 337 2.57 -25.22 -23.77
C VAL A 337 3.93 -25.57 -24.37
N ASN A 338 5.01 -25.28 -23.64
CA ASN A 338 6.38 -25.58 -24.03
C ASN A 338 6.78 -25.02 -25.40
N ILE A 339 6.33 -23.79 -25.68
CA ILE A 339 6.68 -23.03 -26.87
C ILE A 339 7.92 -22.19 -26.68
N SER A 340 8.61 -21.87 -27.77
CA SER A 340 9.74 -20.93 -27.71
C SER A 340 9.25 -19.49 -27.61
N LEU A 341 9.48 -18.87 -26.47
CA LEU A 341 9.17 -17.45 -26.23
C LEU A 341 10.41 -16.58 -26.46
N SER A 342 10.22 -15.40 -27.06
CA SER A 342 11.30 -14.44 -27.24
C SER A 342 11.65 -13.74 -25.91
N ASP A 343 12.96 -13.60 -25.62
CA ASP A 343 13.43 -12.87 -24.44
C ASP A 343 12.95 -11.40 -24.42
N SER A 344 12.67 -10.82 -25.58
CA SER A 344 12.14 -9.46 -25.71
C SER A 344 10.77 -9.29 -25.03
N ILE A 345 9.98 -10.36 -24.86
CA ILE A 345 8.68 -10.31 -24.19
C ILE A 345 8.86 -9.97 -22.70
N PHE A 346 9.95 -10.40 -22.07
CA PHE A 346 10.22 -10.25 -20.64
C PHE A 346 11.06 -9.02 -20.28
N GLN A 347 11.56 -8.23 -21.26
CA GLN A 347 12.33 -7.02 -21.02
C GLN A 347 11.46 -5.91 -20.39
N LYS A 348 11.96 -5.30 -19.30
CA LYS A 348 11.20 -4.39 -18.42
C LYS A 348 10.61 -3.12 -19.11
N GLU A 349 11.20 -2.63 -20.16
CA GLU A 349 10.78 -1.37 -20.83
C GLU A 349 9.47 -1.48 -21.62
N ALA A 350 8.97 -2.67 -21.90
CA ALA A 350 7.72 -2.86 -22.66
C ALA A 350 6.43 -2.63 -21.85
N LEU A 351 6.52 -2.27 -20.57
CA LEU A 351 5.34 -2.14 -19.69
C LEU A 351 4.55 -0.83 -19.83
N LEU A 352 5.13 0.21 -20.44
CA LEU A 352 4.52 1.54 -20.47
C LEU A 352 4.39 2.15 -21.89
N THR A 353 4.91 1.49 -22.93
CA THR A 353 4.97 2.06 -24.27
C THR A 353 3.76 1.73 -25.14
N GLN A 354 2.78 1.01 -24.66
CA GLN A 354 1.61 0.61 -25.45
C GLN A 354 0.30 1.31 -25.09
N ALA A 355 0.31 2.32 -24.21
CA ALA A 355 -0.88 3.14 -23.94
C ALA A 355 -1.44 3.80 -25.23
N ASP A 356 -0.59 4.05 -26.23
CA ASP A 356 -0.99 4.62 -27.53
C ASP A 356 -1.57 3.58 -28.51
N THR A 357 -1.55 2.29 -28.18
CA THR A 357 -2.00 1.19 -29.06
C THR A 357 -3.10 0.31 -28.46
N ILE A 358 -3.53 0.58 -27.24
CA ILE A 358 -4.63 -0.18 -26.64
C ILE A 358 -5.95 0.24 -27.29
N SER A 359 -6.56 -0.69 -28.03
CA SER A 359 -7.89 -0.46 -28.63
C SER A 359 -8.97 -0.49 -27.56
N THR A 360 -9.78 0.55 -27.49
CA THR A 360 -11.00 0.55 -26.65
C THR A 360 -12.18 -0.14 -27.35
N ALA A 361 -12.03 -0.56 -28.60
CA ALA A 361 -13.13 -1.01 -29.47
C ALA A 361 -13.28 -2.54 -29.59
N ASP A 362 -12.26 -3.34 -29.25
CA ASP A 362 -12.17 -4.76 -29.60
C ASP A 362 -12.11 -5.72 -28.41
N ILE A 363 -12.76 -5.42 -27.29
CA ILE A 363 -13.07 -6.49 -26.37
C ILE A 363 -14.24 -7.28 -26.97
N PRO A 364 -14.07 -8.58 -27.19
CA PRO A 364 -15.20 -9.43 -27.54
C PRO A 364 -16.27 -9.27 -26.46
N THR A 365 -17.38 -8.65 -26.83
CA THR A 365 -18.46 -8.31 -25.89
C THR A 365 -19.10 -9.54 -25.24
N ASN A 366 -18.62 -10.75 -25.56
CA ASN A 366 -19.32 -12.01 -25.34
C ASN A 366 -18.47 -13.09 -24.66
N GLU A 367 -17.31 -12.75 -24.10
CA GLU A 367 -16.49 -13.76 -23.37
C GLU A 367 -17.21 -14.26 -22.12
N ILE A 368 -17.72 -13.33 -21.30
CA ILE A 368 -18.60 -13.57 -20.16
C ILE A 368 -19.70 -12.52 -20.19
N PRO A 369 -20.99 -12.88 -20.32
CA PRO A 369 -22.08 -11.93 -20.42
C PRO A 369 -22.13 -10.96 -19.24
N LEU A 370 -22.44 -9.69 -19.51
CA LEU A 370 -22.70 -8.71 -18.46
C LEU A 370 -24.02 -9.04 -17.73
N THR A 371 -24.05 -8.88 -16.43
CA THR A 371 -25.28 -8.88 -15.65
C THR A 371 -26.10 -7.64 -15.98
N ASP A 372 -27.37 -7.63 -15.60
CA ASP A 372 -28.23 -6.46 -15.89
C ASP A 372 -27.78 -5.23 -15.09
N GLU A 373 -27.24 -5.40 -13.87
CA GLU A 373 -26.66 -4.33 -13.08
C GLU A 373 -25.37 -3.76 -13.74
N GLU A 374 -24.51 -4.62 -14.27
CA GLU A 374 -23.30 -4.20 -14.98
C GLU A 374 -23.62 -3.42 -16.28
N LYS A 375 -24.65 -3.84 -17.03
CA LYS A 375 -25.13 -3.09 -18.20
C LYS A 375 -25.61 -1.70 -17.81
N LEU A 376 -26.44 -1.61 -16.76
CA LEU A 376 -26.93 -0.33 -16.24
C LEU A 376 -25.77 0.56 -15.76
N ALA A 377 -24.74 0.00 -15.14
CA ALA A 377 -23.58 0.74 -14.69
C ALA A 377 -22.83 1.40 -15.87
N TYR A 378 -22.61 0.67 -16.97
CA TYR A 378 -22.01 1.24 -18.19
C TYR A 378 -22.83 2.38 -18.80
N GLU A 379 -24.16 2.36 -18.66
CA GLU A 379 -25.05 3.40 -19.17
C GLU A 379 -25.14 4.63 -18.24
N THR A 380 -24.99 4.45 -16.94
CA THR A 380 -25.29 5.49 -15.94
C THR A 380 -24.09 6.13 -15.29
N ILE A 381 -22.92 5.48 -15.32
CA ILE A 381 -21.69 6.05 -14.76
C ILE A 381 -21.04 6.97 -15.78
N ASP A 382 -20.98 8.25 -15.45
CA ASP A 382 -20.30 9.27 -16.24
C ASP A 382 -19.01 9.77 -15.59
N SER A 383 -18.23 10.54 -16.31
CA SER A 383 -16.93 11.07 -15.86
C SER A 383 -16.99 12.05 -14.69
N THR A 384 -18.20 12.46 -14.27
CA THR A 384 -18.37 13.38 -13.12
C THR A 384 -18.46 12.62 -11.79
N LYS A 385 -18.70 11.31 -11.83
CA LYS A 385 -18.77 10.45 -10.64
C LYS A 385 -17.42 9.82 -10.40
N THR A 386 -16.55 10.50 -9.68
CA THR A 386 -15.21 9.99 -9.38
C THR A 386 -15.23 8.82 -8.37
N ILE A 387 -14.19 8.00 -8.37
CA ILE A 387 -14.00 6.94 -7.36
C ILE A 387 -13.86 7.57 -5.97
N GLU A 388 -13.15 8.69 -5.86
CA GLU A 388 -12.95 9.42 -4.62
C GLU A 388 -14.28 9.88 -4.02
N ASP A 389 -15.20 10.36 -4.84
CA ASP A 389 -16.54 10.76 -4.38
C ASP A 389 -17.36 9.56 -3.88
N ALA A 390 -17.25 8.41 -4.55
CA ALA A 390 -18.00 7.21 -4.19
C ALA A 390 -17.53 6.59 -2.87
N PHE A 391 -16.28 6.83 -2.46
CA PHE A 391 -15.69 6.35 -1.22
C PHE A 391 -15.32 7.48 -0.25
N ARG A 392 -15.96 8.64 -0.38
CA ARG A 392 -15.74 9.77 0.51
C ARG A 392 -16.08 9.39 1.96
N PRO A 393 -15.15 9.63 2.91
CA PRO A 393 -15.39 9.27 4.30
C PRO A 393 -16.48 10.10 4.95
N GLU A 394 -17.18 9.50 5.92
CA GLU A 394 -18.19 10.13 6.73
C GLU A 394 -17.77 10.23 8.20
N GLY A 395 -18.37 11.15 8.94
CA GLY A 395 -18.14 11.32 10.38
C GLY A 395 -17.61 12.70 10.76
N PHE A 396 -17.45 12.94 12.07
CA PHE A 396 -17.02 14.27 12.53
C PHE A 396 -15.56 14.59 12.17
N LEU A 397 -14.69 13.57 12.08
CA LEU A 397 -13.31 13.75 11.64
C LEU A 397 -13.19 13.81 10.11
N ALA A 398 -14.14 13.28 9.35
CA ALA A 398 -14.15 13.40 7.89
C ALA A 398 -14.11 14.88 7.47
N LYS A 399 -14.91 15.71 8.14
CA LYS A 399 -14.93 17.16 7.92
C LYS A 399 -13.61 17.86 8.29
N MET A 400 -12.77 17.22 9.11
CA MET A 400 -11.44 17.73 9.45
C MET A 400 -10.36 17.22 8.47
N VAL A 401 -10.58 16.07 7.83
CA VAL A 401 -9.67 15.47 6.85
C VAL A 401 -9.87 16.07 5.46
N GLU A 402 -11.12 16.32 5.06
CA GLU A 402 -11.43 17.06 3.81
C GLU A 402 -10.72 18.43 3.78
N ASP A 403 -10.46 19.00 4.96
CA ASP A 403 -9.75 20.26 5.10
C ASP A 403 -8.21 20.12 5.05
N SER A 404 -7.64 18.91 4.89
CA SER A 404 -6.19 18.70 5.09
C SER A 404 -5.40 18.32 3.82
N ASP A 405 -6.02 18.29 2.67
CA ASP A 405 -5.31 17.98 1.42
C ASP A 405 -4.35 19.11 1.03
N GLY A 406 -3.08 18.90 1.38
CA GLY A 406 -1.93 19.63 0.82
C GLY A 406 -1.38 20.80 1.60
N SER A 407 -1.88 21.20 2.77
CA SER A 407 -1.26 22.28 3.54
C SER A 407 -0.76 21.82 4.92
N GLU A 408 0.44 22.29 5.31
CA GLU A 408 1.02 22.09 6.65
C GLU A 408 0.18 22.73 7.81
N SER A 409 -1.04 23.17 7.54
CA SER A 409 -1.95 23.71 8.54
C SER A 409 -2.69 22.56 9.23
N SER A 410 -2.00 21.83 10.10
CA SER A 410 -2.65 20.91 11.01
C SER A 410 -3.41 21.67 12.10
N GLY A 411 -4.67 21.36 12.28
CA GLY A 411 -5.39 21.76 13.48
C GLY A 411 -6.56 22.73 13.26
N LEU A 412 -6.88 23.50 14.27
CA LEU A 412 -8.06 24.37 14.44
C LEU A 412 -8.38 25.34 13.28
N PHE A 413 -7.46 25.59 12.38
CA PHE A 413 -7.60 26.54 11.27
C PHE A 413 -7.90 25.90 9.91
N ALA A 414 -7.83 24.57 9.78
CA ALA A 414 -8.15 23.85 8.53
C ALA A 414 -9.55 24.16 8.01
N ARG A 415 -10.50 24.37 8.91
CA ARG A 415 -11.91 24.66 8.59
C ARG A 415 -12.14 25.95 7.81
N PHE A 416 -11.17 26.86 7.80
CA PHE A 416 -11.21 28.09 7.02
C PHE A 416 -10.48 28.00 5.67
N GLY A 417 -9.69 26.95 5.47
CA GLY A 417 -8.87 26.76 4.27
C GLY A 417 -9.66 26.36 3.03
N ASN A 418 -10.72 25.56 3.17
CA ASN A 418 -11.52 25.03 2.05
C ASN A 418 -12.34 26.06 1.28
N GLN A 419 -12.36 27.30 1.71
CA GLN A 419 -12.98 28.42 0.97
C GLN A 419 -11.97 29.22 0.15
N LEU A 420 -10.67 28.85 0.21
CA LEU A 420 -9.61 29.55 -0.50
C LEU A 420 -9.37 28.91 -1.87
N PRO A 421 -8.96 29.72 -2.87
CA PRO A 421 -8.54 29.19 -4.17
C PRO A 421 -7.41 28.18 -4.07
N GLU A 422 -7.33 27.29 -5.03
CA GLU A 422 -6.27 26.29 -5.18
C GLU A 422 -4.86 26.93 -5.05
N GLY A 423 -3.97 26.29 -4.30
CA GLY A 423 -2.63 26.81 -4.01
C GLY A 423 -2.54 27.77 -2.84
N ILE A 424 -3.65 28.19 -2.21
CA ILE A 424 -3.64 29.06 -1.04
C ILE A 424 -3.90 28.26 0.24
N GLY A 425 -2.97 28.30 1.19
CA GLY A 425 -3.09 27.67 2.50
C GLY A 425 -3.05 28.65 3.64
N ILE A 426 -3.68 28.32 4.77
CA ILE A 426 -3.58 29.09 6.01
C ILE A 426 -2.40 28.59 6.83
N ARG A 427 -1.58 29.53 7.33
CA ARG A 427 -0.51 29.27 8.30
C ARG A 427 -0.95 29.76 9.67
N GLY A 428 -1.22 28.85 10.57
CA GLY A 428 -1.58 29.16 11.95
C GLY A 428 -0.67 28.44 12.94
N ARG A 429 -0.15 29.13 13.95
CA ARG A 429 0.57 28.53 15.06
C ARG A 429 0.35 29.32 16.34
N TYR A 430 0.55 28.64 17.45
CA TYR A 430 0.53 29.25 18.79
C TYR A 430 1.76 28.83 19.57
N ASN A 431 2.45 29.79 20.15
CA ASN A 431 3.53 29.53 21.08
C ASN A 431 3.60 30.65 22.13
N ARG A 432 4.36 30.43 23.21
CA ARG A 432 4.41 31.36 24.32
C ARG A 432 5.01 32.74 23.97
N VAL A 433 5.85 32.84 22.94
CA VAL A 433 6.55 34.05 22.55
C VAL A 433 5.73 34.86 21.56
N GLU A 434 5.29 34.28 20.49
CA GLU A 434 4.55 34.97 19.44
C GLU A 434 3.06 35.15 19.78
N GLY A 435 2.55 34.36 20.73
CA GLY A 435 1.12 34.20 20.93
C GLY A 435 0.49 33.50 19.74
N VAL A 436 -0.64 33.99 19.27
CA VAL A 436 -1.26 33.53 18.01
C VAL A 436 -0.52 34.15 16.85
N HIS A 437 -0.13 33.33 15.89
CA HIS A 437 0.36 33.71 14.57
C HIS A 437 -0.65 33.30 13.53
N LEU A 438 -1.04 34.21 12.64
CA LEU A 438 -1.94 33.92 11.51
C LEU A 438 -1.32 34.45 10.22
N GLY A 439 -1.35 33.62 9.20
CA GLY A 439 -0.80 33.95 7.89
C GLY A 439 -1.42 33.15 6.76
N LEU A 440 -0.99 33.46 5.57
CA LEU A 440 -1.34 32.77 4.33
C LEU A 440 -0.06 32.25 3.67
N LYS A 441 -0.22 31.16 2.92
CA LYS A 441 0.78 30.55 2.06
C LYS A 441 0.18 30.44 0.68
N PHE A 442 0.93 30.76 -0.33
CA PHE A 442 0.62 30.47 -1.74
C PHE A 442 1.70 29.54 -2.27
N GLU A 443 1.30 28.43 -2.86
CA GLU A 443 2.19 27.45 -3.47
C GLU A 443 1.71 27.13 -4.88
N GLU A 444 2.62 27.18 -5.83
CA GLU A 444 2.37 26.79 -7.22
C GLU A 444 3.46 25.83 -7.71
N ARG A 445 3.04 24.69 -8.25
CA ARG A 445 3.93 23.69 -8.83
C ARG A 445 3.63 23.49 -10.28
N ASN A 446 4.53 23.94 -11.14
CA ASN A 446 4.45 23.68 -12.58
C ASN A 446 5.41 22.54 -12.93
N THR A 447 4.83 21.34 -13.10
CA THR A 447 5.58 20.10 -13.38
C THR A 447 6.21 20.12 -14.78
N ASP A 448 5.61 20.78 -15.75
CA ASP A 448 6.07 20.81 -17.15
C ASP A 448 7.41 21.51 -17.27
N ILE A 449 7.50 22.68 -16.66
CA ILE A 449 8.75 23.46 -16.65
C ILE A 449 9.61 23.17 -15.43
N GLY A 450 9.13 22.37 -14.47
CA GLY A 450 9.83 22.03 -13.26
C GLY A 450 10.09 23.24 -12.36
N LEU A 451 9.13 24.15 -12.23
CA LEU A 451 9.21 25.36 -11.40
C LEU A 451 8.25 25.20 -10.21
N ASN A 452 8.80 25.32 -9.00
CA ASN A 452 8.04 25.40 -7.77
C ASN A 452 8.21 26.80 -7.19
N THR A 453 7.13 27.42 -6.79
CA THR A 453 7.16 28.74 -6.14
C THR A 453 6.32 28.68 -4.86
N GLU A 454 6.84 29.22 -3.79
CA GLU A 454 6.12 29.39 -2.54
C GLU A 454 6.26 30.83 -2.06
N PHE A 455 5.17 31.43 -1.65
CA PHE A 455 5.14 32.72 -0.97
C PHE A 455 4.36 32.57 0.33
N PHE A 456 4.83 33.20 1.37
CA PHE A 456 4.06 33.24 2.62
C PHE A 456 4.16 34.62 3.29
N GLY A 457 3.09 34.91 4.04
CA GLY A 457 3.07 36.11 4.89
C GLY A 457 2.13 35.88 6.07
N GLY A 458 2.51 36.37 7.25
CA GLY A 458 1.72 36.22 8.45
C GLY A 458 2.08 37.23 9.54
N TYR A 459 1.24 37.35 10.57
CA TYR A 459 1.43 38.31 11.66
C TYR A 459 1.35 37.61 13.02
N SER A 460 2.33 37.87 13.87
CA SER A 460 2.40 37.39 15.24
C SER A 460 1.89 38.47 16.20
N PHE A 461 0.76 38.18 16.87
CA PHE A 461 0.00 39.19 17.60
C PHE A 461 0.70 39.67 18.88
N ASN A 462 1.47 38.83 19.57
CA ASN A 462 2.16 39.21 20.79
C ASN A 462 3.46 40.02 20.51
N THR A 463 4.28 39.48 19.65
CA THR A 463 5.57 40.11 19.29
C THR A 463 5.40 41.26 18.31
N LYS A 464 4.22 41.41 17.69
CA LYS A 464 3.88 42.44 16.70
C LYS A 464 4.83 42.45 15.50
N HIS A 465 5.24 41.25 15.05
CA HIS A 465 6.10 41.10 13.90
C HIS A 465 5.39 40.45 12.73
N TRP A 466 5.82 40.83 11.53
CA TRP A 466 5.44 40.16 10.32
C TRP A 466 6.46 39.06 9.99
N ASP A 467 5.96 37.88 9.65
CA ASP A 467 6.73 36.83 8.99
C ASP A 467 6.36 36.84 7.52
N TYR A 468 7.36 36.80 6.66
CA TYR A 468 7.16 36.73 5.21
C TYR A 468 8.35 36.06 4.53
N GLY A 469 8.10 35.46 3.37
CA GLY A 469 9.17 34.87 2.58
C GLY A 469 8.70 34.41 1.21
N ALA A 470 9.68 34.03 0.41
CA ALA A 470 9.49 33.47 -0.93
C ALA A 470 10.54 32.37 -1.16
N GLU A 471 10.09 31.27 -1.73
CA GLU A 471 10.94 30.17 -2.17
C GLU A 471 10.73 29.91 -3.66
N PHE A 472 11.82 29.71 -4.38
CA PHE A 472 11.83 29.36 -5.80
C PHE A 472 12.67 28.11 -5.99
N GLY A 473 12.06 27.04 -6.49
CA GLY A 473 12.73 25.81 -6.89
C GLY A 473 12.64 25.64 -8.41
N LYS A 474 13.76 25.39 -9.07
CA LYS A 474 13.81 25.15 -10.51
C LYS A 474 14.54 23.87 -10.83
N ARG A 475 13.88 22.95 -11.49
CA ARG A 475 14.54 21.81 -12.10
C ARG A 475 15.37 22.28 -13.28
N VAL A 476 16.70 22.11 -13.17
CA VAL A 476 17.66 22.56 -14.18
C VAL A 476 17.88 21.47 -15.23
N LEU A 477 17.96 20.20 -14.77
CA LEU A 477 18.21 19.05 -15.64
C LEU A 477 17.53 17.82 -15.07
N LYS A 478 16.93 16.99 -15.97
CA LYS A 478 16.41 15.68 -15.65
C LYS A 478 16.90 14.66 -16.67
N LEU A 479 17.55 13.59 -16.19
CA LEU A 479 18.10 12.49 -16.98
C LEU A 479 17.60 11.16 -16.39
N GLY A 480 16.46 10.68 -16.87
CA GLY A 480 15.78 9.53 -16.28
C GLY A 480 15.33 9.84 -14.85
N GLU A 481 15.79 9.05 -13.89
CA GLU A 481 15.50 9.25 -12.45
C GLU A 481 16.42 10.29 -11.78
N ARG A 482 17.49 10.73 -12.44
CA ARG A 482 18.43 11.73 -11.90
C ARG A 482 17.91 13.12 -12.17
N GLU A 483 17.98 13.96 -11.15
CA GLU A 483 17.51 15.35 -11.26
C GLU A 483 18.53 16.30 -10.64
N ILE A 484 18.72 17.46 -11.28
CA ILE A 484 19.44 18.60 -10.73
C ILE A 484 18.45 19.75 -10.59
N SER A 485 18.29 20.24 -9.38
CA SER A 485 17.44 21.41 -9.10
C SER A 485 18.24 22.51 -8.41
N ALA A 486 17.86 23.76 -8.67
CA ALA A 486 18.36 24.93 -7.98
C ALA A 486 17.26 25.49 -7.08
N GLN A 487 17.63 25.99 -5.91
CA GLN A 487 16.70 26.56 -4.94
C GLN A 487 17.19 27.94 -4.51
N LEU A 488 16.26 28.86 -4.31
CA LEU A 488 16.50 30.19 -3.75
C LEU A 488 15.41 30.48 -2.73
N LEU A 489 15.80 30.79 -1.50
CA LEU A 489 14.91 31.11 -0.40
C LEU A 489 15.26 32.50 0.14
N TYR A 490 14.23 33.32 0.34
CA TYR A 490 14.30 34.50 1.21
C TYR A 490 13.20 34.40 2.25
N GLN A 491 13.53 34.59 3.51
CA GLN A 491 12.54 34.69 4.58
C GLN A 491 12.97 35.65 5.67
N ASN A 492 12.00 36.29 6.31
CA ASN A 492 12.15 36.97 7.57
C ASN A 492 11.05 36.45 8.50
N SER A 493 11.40 35.57 9.43
CA SER A 493 10.45 34.81 10.21
C SER A 493 11.00 34.49 11.61
N THR A 494 10.10 34.05 12.46
CA THR A 494 10.47 33.42 13.74
C THR A 494 11.02 32.02 13.49
N ASP A 495 12.20 31.74 14.04
CA ASP A 495 12.85 30.44 13.99
C ASP A 495 13.09 29.89 15.40
N THR A 496 13.49 28.60 15.49
CA THR A 496 13.74 27.89 16.74
C THR A 496 15.22 27.72 17.00
N GLN A 497 15.67 27.91 18.27
CA GLN A 497 17.08 27.78 18.66
C GLN A 497 17.66 26.39 18.39
N TYR A 498 16.85 25.37 18.48
CA TYR A 498 17.21 23.98 18.12
C TYR A 498 16.13 23.37 17.25
N LYS A 499 16.56 22.51 16.35
CA LYS A 499 15.67 21.82 15.43
C LYS A 499 15.34 20.44 16.01
N SER A 500 14.07 20.07 15.99
CA SER A 500 13.64 18.72 16.24
C SER A 500 13.37 18.02 14.90
N ALA A 501 13.82 16.80 14.77
CA ALA A 501 13.49 15.96 13.61
C ALA A 501 12.03 15.46 13.65
N ILE A 502 11.39 15.50 14.84
CA ILE A 502 10.11 14.86 15.12
C ILE A 502 9.00 15.89 15.31
N TYR A 503 9.27 16.91 16.16
CA TYR A 503 8.22 17.85 16.57
C TYR A 503 8.09 19.02 15.62
N THR A 504 6.87 19.19 15.10
CA THR A 504 6.52 20.35 14.27
C THR A 504 5.99 21.51 15.11
N SER A 505 5.99 22.71 14.53
CA SER A 505 5.37 23.90 15.15
C SER A 505 3.88 23.68 15.45
N GLY A 506 3.16 22.90 14.61
CA GLY A 506 1.76 22.55 14.82
C GLY A 506 1.56 21.66 16.04
N MET A 507 2.33 20.58 16.19
CA MET A 507 2.27 19.71 17.35
C MET A 507 2.58 20.47 18.64
N ASN A 508 3.63 21.29 18.61
CA ASN A 508 3.97 22.16 19.74
C ASN A 508 2.86 23.15 20.06
N SER A 509 2.21 23.73 19.03
CA SER A 509 1.08 24.68 19.22
C SER A 509 -0.09 24.04 19.96
N ILE A 510 -0.49 22.84 19.53
CA ILE A 510 -1.58 22.10 20.17
C ILE A 510 -1.22 21.79 21.63
N THR A 511 -0.02 21.23 21.86
CA THR A 511 0.44 20.86 23.21
C THR A 511 0.51 22.10 24.12
N THR A 512 1.07 23.19 23.62
CA THR A 512 1.21 24.46 24.34
C THR A 512 -0.15 25.05 24.67
N LEU A 513 -1.09 25.05 23.72
CA LEU A 513 -2.46 25.56 23.93
C LEU A 513 -3.24 24.74 24.96
N LEU A 514 -3.06 23.42 24.95
CA LEU A 514 -3.71 22.51 25.92
C LEU A 514 -3.09 22.55 27.33
N GLY A 515 -2.07 23.34 27.57
CA GLY A 515 -1.46 23.54 28.89
C GLY A 515 -0.13 22.80 29.11
N GLY A 516 0.36 22.08 28.09
CA GLY A 516 1.70 21.51 28.12
C GLY A 516 2.81 22.59 28.03
N GLU A 517 4.04 22.20 28.31
CA GLU A 517 5.19 23.06 28.12
C GLU A 517 5.42 23.34 26.63
N ASP A 518 5.82 24.57 26.32
CA ASP A 518 6.27 24.93 24.99
C ASP A 518 7.69 24.38 24.77
N TYR A 519 7.82 23.48 23.80
CA TYR A 519 9.06 22.73 23.60
C TYR A 519 10.23 23.60 23.13
N PHE A 520 9.97 24.58 22.25
CA PHE A 520 11.00 25.37 21.61
C PHE A 520 11.36 26.67 22.31
N ASN A 521 12.54 27.17 21.98
CA ASN A 521 12.95 28.56 22.18
C ASN A 521 13.04 29.28 20.83
N TYR A 522 12.77 30.55 20.79
CA TYR A 522 12.51 31.29 19.57
C TYR A 522 13.44 32.49 19.39
N PHE A 523 13.75 32.79 18.14
CA PHE A 523 14.48 33.99 17.74
C PHE A 523 14.01 34.48 16.37
N ARG A 524 14.39 35.70 15.98
CA ARG A 524 14.14 36.24 14.62
C ARG A 524 15.26 35.83 13.70
N ASN A 525 14.93 35.30 12.57
CA ASN A 525 15.86 34.91 11.51
C ASN A 525 15.46 35.57 10.18
N GLU A 526 16.33 36.48 9.69
CA GLU A 526 16.24 36.95 8.31
C GLU A 526 17.26 36.18 7.48
N MET A 527 16.81 35.39 6.52
CA MET A 527 17.62 34.41 5.81
C MET A 527 17.50 34.55 4.30
N VAL A 528 18.63 34.54 3.62
CA VAL A 528 18.77 34.28 2.20
C VAL A 528 19.54 32.97 2.03
N SER A 529 18.99 32.02 1.33
CA SER A 529 19.67 30.76 1.01
C SER A 529 19.62 30.49 -0.48
N ALA A 530 20.73 30.04 -1.04
CA ALA A 530 20.80 29.54 -2.42
C ALA A 530 21.47 28.17 -2.41
N GLY A 531 20.90 27.24 -3.15
CA GLY A 531 21.39 25.88 -3.15
C GLY A 531 21.17 25.14 -4.47
N PHE A 532 21.86 24.00 -4.57
CA PHE A 532 21.70 23.03 -5.65
C PHE A 532 21.49 21.66 -5.03
N LYS A 533 20.45 20.98 -5.46
CA LYS A 533 20.16 19.62 -5.08
C LYS A 533 20.36 18.69 -6.28
N LEU A 534 21.12 17.65 -6.06
CA LEU A 534 21.42 16.57 -6.98
C LEU A 534 20.67 15.34 -6.47
N SER A 535 19.54 15.00 -7.07
CA SER A 535 18.71 13.89 -6.62
C SER A 535 19.00 12.60 -7.40
N ASN A 536 19.00 11.48 -6.69
CA ASN A 536 19.18 10.14 -7.22
C ASN A 536 20.47 9.94 -8.08
N ILE A 537 21.57 10.57 -7.67
CA ILE A 537 22.87 10.50 -8.41
C ILE A 537 23.36 9.06 -8.48
N ILE A 538 23.33 8.37 -7.35
CA ILE A 538 23.59 6.95 -7.19
C ILE A 538 22.36 6.43 -6.46
N ASN A 539 21.74 5.40 -6.96
CA ASN A 539 20.54 4.76 -6.43
C ASN A 539 20.06 5.26 -5.03
N ARG A 540 19.07 6.15 -5.00
CA ARG A 540 18.48 6.75 -3.78
C ARG A 540 19.40 7.68 -2.97
N VAL A 541 20.49 8.18 -3.55
CA VAL A 541 21.37 9.15 -2.89
C VAL A 541 21.11 10.55 -3.42
N ASP A 542 20.78 11.45 -2.52
CA ASP A 542 20.65 12.90 -2.79
C ASP A 542 21.82 13.64 -2.16
N ILE A 543 22.31 14.67 -2.84
CA ILE A 543 23.34 15.59 -2.32
C ILE A 543 22.85 17.02 -2.53
N GLU A 544 22.86 17.82 -1.46
CA GLU A 544 22.48 19.22 -1.51
C GLU A 544 23.64 20.09 -1.04
N PHE A 545 23.90 21.15 -1.78
CA PHE A 545 24.86 22.21 -1.43
C PHE A 545 24.09 23.51 -1.20
N SER A 546 24.37 24.21 -0.14
CA SER A 546 23.75 25.50 0.18
C SER A 546 24.75 26.54 0.60
N GLY A 547 24.45 27.79 0.26
CA GLY A 547 25.10 28.99 0.80
C GLY A 547 24.04 29.82 1.50
N ASN A 548 24.29 30.15 2.76
CA ASN A 548 23.30 30.83 3.60
C ASN A 548 23.85 32.17 4.12
N HIS A 549 22.97 33.16 4.16
CA HIS A 549 23.16 34.42 4.84
C HIS A 549 21.98 34.59 5.79
N GLU A 550 22.25 34.59 7.07
CA GLU A 550 21.26 34.68 8.15
C GLU A 550 21.58 35.83 9.06
N VAL A 551 20.59 36.62 9.47
CA VAL A 551 20.70 37.66 10.49
C VAL A 551 19.82 37.27 11.66
N HIS A 552 20.44 36.95 12.78
CA HIS A 552 19.79 36.48 14.00
C HIS A 552 19.59 37.61 14.97
N ARG A 553 18.40 37.68 15.57
CA ARG A 553 18.07 38.70 16.59
C ARG A 553 17.22 38.05 17.70
N SER A 554 17.54 38.36 18.94
CA SER A 554 16.78 37.98 20.13
C SER A 554 15.39 38.59 20.15
N PHE A 555 14.45 37.90 20.75
CA PHE A 555 13.23 38.54 21.25
C PHE A 555 13.49 39.17 22.62
N ASN A 556 12.75 40.24 22.94
CA ASN A 556 12.77 40.80 24.27
C ASN A 556 12.23 39.78 25.29
N ALA A 557 13.03 39.47 26.31
CA ALA A 557 12.64 38.55 27.35
C ALA A 557 11.49 39.09 28.23
N GLY A 558 10.69 38.24 28.81
CA GLY A 558 9.67 38.57 29.79
C GLY A 558 8.30 39.00 29.25
N ASN A 559 8.08 38.87 27.93
CA ASN A 559 6.79 39.16 27.29
C ASN A 559 6.01 37.91 26.90
N GLU A 560 6.29 36.78 27.54
CA GLU A 560 5.66 35.48 27.20
C GLU A 560 4.17 35.49 27.60
N ILE A 561 3.34 34.92 26.72
CA ILE A 561 1.91 34.79 26.97
C ILE A 561 1.66 33.56 27.82
N ASN A 562 0.94 33.73 28.92
CA ASN A 562 0.54 32.66 29.83
C ASN A 562 -0.77 31.96 29.43
N PHE A 563 -1.42 32.32 28.32
CA PHE A 563 -2.70 31.73 27.92
C PHE A 563 -2.58 30.23 27.67
N LYS A 564 -3.52 29.47 28.27
CA LYS A 564 -3.67 28.01 28.14
C LYS A 564 -5.16 27.69 28.29
N LEU A 565 -5.61 26.63 27.61
CA LEU A 565 -6.97 26.15 27.81
C LEU A 565 -7.13 25.38 29.13
N PHE A 566 -6.07 24.70 29.55
CA PHE A 566 -6.02 23.93 30.80
C PHE A 566 -4.76 24.28 31.57
N ASN A 567 -4.70 23.94 32.87
CA ASN A 567 -3.55 24.16 33.75
C ASN A 567 -3.14 25.65 33.92
N TRP A 568 -3.96 26.40 34.61
CA TRP A 568 -3.81 27.87 34.78
C TRP A 568 -2.80 28.30 35.84
N GLU A 569 -2.27 27.36 36.65
CA GLU A 569 -1.49 27.71 37.85
C GLU A 569 -0.02 28.00 37.57
N ASN A 570 0.55 27.47 36.47
CA ASN A 570 1.99 27.61 36.15
C ASN A 570 2.26 28.68 35.12
N ASN A 571 3.20 29.58 35.45
CA ASN A 571 3.70 30.54 34.48
C ASN A 571 4.53 29.83 33.37
N ARG A 572 4.52 30.41 32.19
CA ARG A 572 5.40 29.96 31.10
C ARG A 572 6.86 30.29 31.41
N ARG A 573 7.78 29.43 31.03
CA ARG A 573 9.22 29.71 31.10
C ARG A 573 9.62 30.89 30.21
N VAL A 574 10.62 31.62 30.61
CA VAL A 574 11.16 32.72 29.85
C VAL A 574 11.87 32.21 28.58
N ASN A 575 11.74 32.95 27.49
CA ASN A 575 12.45 32.66 26.25
C ASN A 575 13.89 33.19 26.40
N PRO A 576 14.92 32.35 26.37
CA PRO A 576 16.29 32.81 26.52
C PRO A 576 16.70 33.65 25.30
N GLU A 577 17.58 34.62 25.56
CA GLU A 577 18.22 35.39 24.51
C GLU A 577 19.21 34.50 23.74
N ILE A 578 19.46 34.84 22.50
CA ILE A 578 20.48 34.25 21.64
C ILE A 578 21.68 35.20 21.50
N GLU A 579 22.70 34.77 20.80
CA GLU A 579 23.77 35.64 20.34
C GLU A 579 23.38 36.33 19.04
N ASP A 580 23.01 37.60 19.11
CA ASP A 580 22.67 38.43 17.95
C ASP A 580 23.87 38.58 17.00
N GLY A 581 23.64 38.41 15.70
CA GLY A 581 24.71 38.56 14.71
C GLY A 581 24.35 37.96 13.35
N THR A 582 25.30 38.06 12.46
CA THR A 582 25.19 37.54 11.08
C THR A 582 25.93 36.22 10.96
N VAL A 583 25.25 35.19 10.48
CA VAL A 583 25.85 33.93 10.06
C VAL A 583 25.92 33.90 8.55
N ARG A 584 27.11 33.66 8.00
CA ARG A 584 27.28 33.30 6.59
C ARG A 584 27.98 31.97 6.52
N SER A 585 27.29 31.00 5.92
CA SER A 585 27.73 29.61 5.95
C SER A 585 27.61 28.93 4.59
N LEU A 586 28.40 27.86 4.45
CA LEU A 586 28.28 26.89 3.37
C LEU A 586 27.87 25.55 3.99
N GLY A 587 26.87 24.94 3.42
CA GLY A 587 26.32 23.69 3.88
C GLY A 587 26.39 22.58 2.83
N VAL A 588 26.52 21.33 3.30
CA VAL A 588 26.38 20.12 2.51
C VAL A 588 25.47 19.17 3.26
N ASN A 589 24.47 18.64 2.57
CA ASN A 589 23.57 17.60 3.08
C ASN A 589 23.60 16.40 2.14
N ILE A 590 23.86 15.21 2.66
CA ILE A 590 23.89 13.94 1.93
C ILE A 590 22.84 13.03 2.54
N GLY A 591 21.89 12.61 1.73
CA GLY A 591 20.80 11.74 2.14
C GLY A 591 20.79 10.44 1.33
N TYR A 592 20.63 9.31 2.01
CA TYR A 592 20.31 8.03 1.38
C TYR A 592 18.88 7.65 1.72
N ASN A 593 18.06 7.44 0.69
CA ASN A 593 16.67 7.00 0.82
C ASN A 593 15.83 7.88 1.79
N VAL A 594 16.10 9.18 1.82
CA VAL A 594 15.39 10.14 2.68
C VAL A 594 13.99 10.35 2.09
N GLN A 595 13.00 9.74 2.72
CA GLN A 595 11.60 9.92 2.42
C GLN A 595 11.04 10.83 3.49
N GLY A 596 10.70 12.07 3.15
CA GLY A 596 9.98 13.02 4.00
C GLY A 596 10.19 12.96 5.53
N ARG A 597 9.52 13.80 6.29
CA ARG A 597 9.54 13.72 7.76
C ARG A 597 8.78 12.49 8.25
N ASN A 598 9.50 11.49 8.73
CA ASN A 598 8.90 10.40 9.48
C ASN A 598 8.53 10.92 10.88
N PHE A 599 7.29 11.23 11.12
CA PHE A 599 6.74 11.66 12.42
C PHE A 599 6.94 10.64 13.57
N GLY A 600 8.17 10.09 13.71
CA GLY A 600 8.46 9.02 14.65
C GLY A 600 7.84 7.67 14.26
N PHE A 601 7.45 7.50 13.00
CA PHE A 601 7.07 6.19 12.46
C PHE A 601 8.32 5.36 12.20
N ALA A 602 8.28 4.12 12.64
CA ALA A 602 9.31 3.14 12.33
C ALA A 602 9.14 2.58 10.91
N GLY A 603 10.13 1.81 10.50
CA GLY A 603 10.13 1.13 9.22
C GLY A 603 10.97 1.82 8.15
N SER A 604 11.54 2.99 8.43
CA SER A 604 12.45 3.67 7.50
C SER A 604 13.83 3.03 7.45
N ARG A 605 14.46 3.10 6.29
CA ARG A 605 15.88 2.75 6.09
C ARG A 605 16.53 3.93 5.42
N GLN A 606 17.01 4.89 6.22
CA GLN A 606 17.57 6.14 5.73
C GLN A 606 18.82 6.52 6.49
N ILE A 607 19.73 7.22 5.80
CA ILE A 607 20.92 7.82 6.39
C ILE A 607 20.97 9.27 5.95
N GLN A 608 21.25 10.16 6.88
CA GLN A 608 21.43 11.58 6.60
C GLN A 608 22.71 12.08 7.24
N LEU A 609 23.52 12.81 6.50
CA LEU A 609 24.72 13.47 6.94
C LEU A 609 24.65 14.94 6.52
N ALA A 610 24.82 15.84 7.46
CA ALA A 610 24.89 17.28 7.18
C ALA A 610 26.14 17.89 7.81
N ALA A 611 26.73 18.83 7.10
CA ALA A 611 27.88 19.62 7.56
C ALA A 611 27.69 21.08 7.19
N GLU A 612 28.06 21.97 8.09
CA GLU A 612 28.01 23.42 7.89
C GLU A 612 29.32 24.06 8.35
N ILE A 613 29.79 25.02 7.59
CA ILE A 613 30.97 25.81 7.94
C ILE A 613 30.65 27.29 7.82
N SER A 614 30.96 28.04 8.88
CA SER A 614 30.84 29.51 8.94
C SER A 614 32.18 30.10 9.34
N ARG A 615 32.66 31.15 8.64
CA ARG A 615 33.96 31.74 8.87
C ARG A 615 33.88 33.26 8.70
N PRO A 616 34.70 34.03 9.43
CA PRO A 616 34.84 35.48 9.23
C PRO A 616 35.22 35.86 7.80
N GLY A 617 36.00 35.01 7.11
CA GLY A 617 36.33 35.20 5.68
C GLY A 617 35.15 35.21 4.73
N LEU A 618 34.00 34.66 5.12
CA LEU A 618 32.71 34.72 4.41
C LEU A 618 31.92 35.99 4.81
N GLY A 619 32.45 36.80 5.79
CA GLY A 619 31.75 37.92 6.38
C GLY A 619 30.74 37.52 7.45
N SER A 620 30.93 36.39 8.11
CA SER A 620 30.17 35.97 9.28
C SER A 620 30.72 36.54 10.56
N ASP A 621 29.86 36.88 11.52
CA ASP A 621 30.26 37.27 12.87
C ASP A 621 30.71 36.06 13.71
N PHE A 622 30.35 34.84 13.28
CA PHE A 622 30.62 33.59 13.98
C PHE A 622 31.58 32.71 13.20
N ASP A 623 32.49 32.08 13.93
CA ASP A 623 33.48 31.13 13.37
C ASP A 623 33.27 29.73 13.92
N TYR A 624 32.66 28.84 13.13
CA TYR A 624 32.37 27.47 13.55
C TYR A 624 32.29 26.50 12.40
N SER A 625 32.46 25.20 12.71
CA SER A 625 32.06 24.08 11.89
C SER A 625 31.11 23.19 12.67
N SER A 626 30.15 22.58 11.98
CA SER A 626 29.28 21.59 12.55
C SER A 626 29.16 20.38 11.64
N MET A 627 28.92 19.24 12.24
CA MET A 627 28.61 17.99 11.54
C MET A 627 27.58 17.20 12.33
N GLN A 628 26.58 16.69 11.64
CA GLN A 628 25.54 15.85 12.23
C GLN A 628 25.25 14.65 11.33
N MET A 629 24.88 13.53 11.95
CA MET A 629 24.50 12.31 11.28
C MET A 629 23.23 11.75 11.93
N SER A 630 22.34 11.20 11.11
CA SER A 630 21.18 10.45 11.54
C SER A 630 21.04 9.17 10.72
N ILE A 631 20.78 8.06 11.37
CA ILE A 631 20.54 6.75 10.78
C ILE A 631 19.24 6.21 11.38
N ASP A 632 18.27 5.94 10.54
CA ASP A 632 17.11 5.14 10.87
C ASP A 632 17.20 3.82 10.10
N TRP A 633 17.07 2.70 10.79
CA TRP A 633 17.17 1.40 10.16
C TRP A 633 16.19 0.41 10.75
N ASN A 634 15.48 -0.27 9.87
CA ASN A 634 14.52 -1.31 10.22
C ASN A 634 15.05 -2.69 9.80
N PHE A 635 15.02 -3.64 10.74
CA PHE A 635 15.38 -5.04 10.52
C PHE A 635 14.17 -5.91 10.76
N GLU A 636 13.80 -6.73 9.77
CA GLU A 636 12.84 -7.81 9.99
C GLU A 636 13.48 -8.92 10.82
N THR A 637 12.75 -9.41 11.82
CA THR A 637 13.27 -10.41 12.77
C THR A 637 12.56 -11.75 12.62
N PHE A 638 11.68 -12.12 13.53
CA PHE A 638 11.00 -13.42 13.52
C PHE A 638 9.82 -13.41 12.52
N TYR A 639 9.40 -14.60 12.05
CA TYR A 639 8.18 -14.80 11.27
C TYR A 639 8.04 -13.88 10.03
N LYS A 640 9.01 -13.93 9.15
CA LYS A 640 9.08 -13.13 7.90
C LYS A 640 7.93 -13.38 6.93
N ARG A 641 7.15 -14.45 7.10
CA ARG A 641 6.00 -14.79 6.24
C ARG A 641 4.71 -14.05 6.61
N ARG A 642 4.72 -13.17 7.58
CA ARG A 642 3.59 -12.31 7.92
C ARG A 642 3.68 -11.00 7.14
N LEU A 643 2.54 -10.44 6.72
CA LEU A 643 2.47 -9.12 6.07
C LEU A 643 3.25 -8.06 6.87
N PHE A 644 3.09 -8.09 8.18
CA PHE A 644 3.82 -7.23 9.10
C PHE A 644 4.76 -8.09 9.93
N ALA A 645 5.97 -8.25 9.43
CA ALA A 645 7.03 -8.95 10.17
C ALA A 645 7.27 -8.30 11.54
N ASN A 646 7.78 -9.09 12.48
CA ASN A 646 8.34 -8.53 13.69
C ASN A 646 9.57 -7.72 13.33
N THR A 647 9.69 -6.51 13.88
CA THR A 647 10.75 -5.59 13.48
C THR A 647 11.59 -5.14 14.66
N LEU A 648 12.88 -5.00 14.42
CA LEU A 648 13.82 -4.29 15.27
C LEU A 648 14.15 -2.97 14.57
N ASP A 649 13.79 -1.87 15.19
CA ASP A 649 14.02 -0.52 14.70
C ASP A 649 15.14 0.13 15.50
N LEU A 650 16.11 0.65 14.78
CA LEU A 650 17.26 1.37 15.30
C LEU A 650 17.22 2.82 14.85
N HIS A 651 17.35 3.74 15.79
CA HIS A 651 17.67 5.14 15.53
C HIS A 651 19.00 5.49 16.16
N LEU A 652 19.90 6.05 15.38
CA LEU A 652 21.17 6.63 15.82
C LEU A 652 21.26 8.05 15.28
N SER A 653 21.41 9.01 16.16
CA SER A 653 21.62 10.39 15.75
C SER A 653 22.64 11.05 16.64
N GLY A 654 23.43 11.95 16.09
CA GLY A 654 24.40 12.72 16.85
C GLY A 654 25.22 13.66 16.00
N GLY A 655 26.01 14.48 16.67
CA GLY A 655 26.85 15.42 15.99
C GLY A 655 27.75 16.22 16.94
N PHE A 656 28.54 17.05 16.35
CA PHE A 656 29.33 18.03 17.06
C PHE A 656 29.25 19.42 16.41
N VAL A 657 29.39 20.42 17.22
CA VAL A 657 29.46 21.83 16.81
C VAL A 657 30.65 22.44 17.55
N GLU A 658 31.49 23.18 16.88
CA GLU A 658 32.62 23.84 17.54
C GLU A 658 32.13 24.78 18.68
N SER A 659 32.93 24.91 19.73
CA SER A 659 32.58 25.66 20.93
C SER A 659 32.39 27.16 20.71
N SER A 660 32.89 27.69 19.62
CA SER A 660 32.71 29.10 19.17
C SER A 660 31.40 29.33 18.39
N ALA A 661 30.59 28.30 18.20
CA ALA A 661 29.29 28.45 17.56
C ALA A 661 28.29 29.16 18.47
N PRO A 662 27.40 29.98 17.91
CA PRO A 662 26.36 30.62 18.70
C PRO A 662 25.33 29.60 19.21
N VAL A 663 24.71 29.90 20.34
CA VAL A 663 23.79 28.97 21.05
C VAL A 663 22.65 28.44 20.18
N GLN A 664 22.17 29.22 19.22
CA GLN A 664 21.11 28.84 18.29
C GLN A 664 21.57 27.89 17.18
N LYS A 665 22.83 27.47 17.16
CA LYS A 665 23.39 26.47 16.23
C LYS A 665 23.78 25.17 16.95
N LEU A 666 23.55 25.07 18.24
CA LEU A 666 23.84 23.86 19.03
C LEU A 666 22.92 22.72 18.64
N GLY A 667 23.40 21.51 18.80
CA GLY A 667 22.63 20.28 18.55
C GLY A 667 21.73 19.91 19.73
N ALA A 668 20.71 19.09 19.44
CA ALA A 668 19.74 18.67 20.43
C ALA A 668 19.47 17.15 20.38
N VAL A 669 19.20 16.59 21.56
CA VAL A 669 18.63 15.24 21.73
C VAL A 669 17.21 15.41 22.25
N ASP A 670 16.26 14.97 21.45
CA ASP A 670 14.83 15.15 21.73
C ASP A 670 14.36 14.32 22.95
N GLY A 671 13.53 14.93 23.78
CA GLY A 671 12.76 14.29 24.83
C GLY A 671 11.28 14.18 24.46
N SER A 672 10.45 13.67 25.37
CA SER A 672 9.01 13.60 25.16
C SER A 672 8.36 14.98 25.12
N LEU A 673 7.42 15.18 24.20
CA LEU A 673 6.58 16.39 24.16
C LEU A 673 5.39 16.18 25.11
N SER A 674 5.52 16.68 26.34
CA SER A 674 4.56 16.41 27.42
C SER A 674 4.41 14.90 27.68
N ARG A 675 3.31 14.28 27.32
CA ARG A 675 3.06 12.82 27.42
C ARG A 675 3.22 12.08 26.11
N PHE A 676 3.51 12.78 25.02
CA PHE A 676 3.67 12.17 23.70
C PHE A 676 5.12 11.66 23.53
N THR A 677 5.25 10.36 23.27
CA THR A 677 6.51 9.60 23.29
C THR A 677 6.75 8.84 21.99
N PRO A 678 6.97 9.52 20.87
CA PRO A 678 7.23 8.86 19.60
C PRO A 678 8.54 8.03 19.63
N PHE A 679 8.82 7.30 18.58
CA PHE A 679 10.10 6.63 18.39
C PHE A 679 11.24 7.66 18.30
N SER A 680 12.45 7.28 18.66
CA SER A 680 13.69 8.04 18.63
C SER A 680 13.85 9.18 19.65
N VAL A 681 12.88 9.41 20.53
CA VAL A 681 13.05 10.36 21.66
C VAL A 681 13.40 9.64 22.96
N LEU A 682 14.08 10.33 23.88
CA LEU A 682 14.24 9.89 25.25
C LEU A 682 12.93 10.12 26.03
N LYS A 683 12.19 9.04 26.27
CA LYS A 683 10.82 9.08 26.79
C LYS A 683 10.75 9.63 28.22
N THR A 684 11.76 9.36 29.02
CA THR A 684 11.84 9.84 30.42
C THR A 684 12.44 11.23 30.55
N ARG A 685 12.92 11.84 29.43
CA ARG A 685 13.26 13.27 29.37
C ARG A 685 12.02 14.05 28.95
N THR A 686 11.41 14.79 29.85
CA THR A 686 10.12 15.45 29.62
C THR A 686 10.26 16.92 29.25
N SER A 687 9.46 17.35 28.31
CA SER A 687 9.17 18.76 27.96
C SER A 687 10.31 19.60 27.39
N LEU A 688 11.53 19.18 27.45
CA LEU A 688 12.68 19.89 26.87
C LEU A 688 13.73 18.92 26.34
N PRO A 689 14.43 19.25 25.24
CA PRO A 689 15.56 18.45 24.77
C PRO A 689 16.77 18.58 25.69
N TYR A 690 17.75 17.72 25.50
CA TYR A 690 19.12 18.04 25.88
C TYR A 690 19.79 18.81 24.74
N VAL A 691 20.58 19.83 25.04
CA VAL A 691 21.27 20.69 24.06
C VAL A 691 22.75 20.73 24.38
N GLY A 692 23.60 20.64 23.36
CA GLY A 692 25.04 20.66 23.56
C GLY A 692 25.85 20.85 22.28
N ASN A 693 27.15 21.10 22.52
CA ASN A 693 28.16 21.15 21.44
C ASN A 693 28.49 19.74 20.90
N LYS A 694 28.43 18.74 21.77
CA LYS A 694 28.53 17.32 21.41
C LYS A 694 27.29 16.62 21.91
N TYR A 695 26.65 15.89 21.03
CA TYR A 695 25.41 15.21 21.37
C TYR A 695 25.27 13.91 20.60
N GLY A 696 24.53 12.99 21.20
CA GLY A 696 24.21 11.74 20.55
C GLY A 696 23.07 11.00 21.26
N VAL A 697 22.31 10.27 20.48
CA VAL A 697 21.24 9.38 20.96
C VAL A 697 21.22 8.11 20.17
N ILE A 698 20.97 7.03 20.86
CA ILE A 698 20.61 5.74 20.31
C ILE A 698 19.24 5.34 20.88
N ALA A 699 18.31 4.95 20.04
CA ALA A 699 17.03 4.39 20.43
C ALA A 699 16.79 3.09 19.67
N VAL A 700 16.29 2.10 20.36
CA VAL A 700 16.01 0.77 19.82
C VAL A 700 14.61 0.38 20.26
N GLU A 701 13.81 -0.12 19.34
CA GLU A 701 12.52 -0.72 19.62
C GLU A 701 12.37 -2.05 18.90
N HIS A 702 11.99 -3.10 19.63
CA HIS A 702 11.64 -4.38 19.04
C HIS A 702 10.13 -4.62 19.14
N ASN A 703 9.48 -4.67 18.01
CA ASN A 703 8.05 -4.88 17.91
C ASN A 703 7.74 -6.37 17.78
N PHE A 704 7.32 -6.98 18.87
CA PHE A 704 6.94 -8.39 18.93
C PHE A 704 5.53 -8.65 18.37
N ARG A 705 4.79 -7.59 18.03
CA ARG A 705 3.40 -7.72 17.54
C ARG A 705 2.54 -8.51 18.51
N THR A 706 1.69 -9.37 17.98
CA THR A 706 0.76 -10.23 18.70
C THR A 706 1.40 -11.47 19.32
N ILE A 707 2.66 -11.82 18.97
CA ILE A 707 3.33 -13.06 19.39
C ILE A 707 3.23 -13.34 20.91
N PRO A 708 3.49 -12.38 21.81
CA PRO A 708 3.36 -12.67 23.24
C PRO A 708 1.96 -13.11 23.66
N PHE A 709 0.93 -12.56 23.03
CA PHE A 709 -0.47 -12.93 23.30
C PHE A 709 -0.83 -14.28 22.68
N GLU A 710 -0.30 -14.59 21.49
CA GLU A 710 -0.43 -15.90 20.86
C GLU A 710 0.14 -17.01 21.72
N LEU A 711 1.36 -16.83 22.25
CA LEU A 711 2.03 -17.78 23.11
C LEU A 711 1.29 -18.02 24.45
N LEU A 712 0.52 -17.03 24.90
CA LEU A 712 -0.29 -17.11 26.13
C LEU A 712 -1.73 -17.57 25.87
N GLY A 713 -2.12 -17.82 24.61
CA GLY A 713 -3.48 -18.22 24.24
C GLY A 713 -4.53 -17.11 24.46
N LEU A 714 -4.10 -15.86 24.43
CA LEU A 714 -4.96 -14.69 24.65
C LEU A 714 -5.55 -14.19 23.31
N ASN A 715 -6.43 -14.98 22.71
CA ASN A 715 -6.96 -14.77 21.34
C ASN A 715 -7.61 -13.40 21.16
N TYR A 716 -8.36 -12.90 22.15
CA TYR A 716 -8.97 -11.56 22.07
C TYR A 716 -7.97 -10.45 21.70
N PHE A 717 -6.75 -10.48 22.25
CA PHE A 717 -5.72 -9.47 21.96
C PHE A 717 -5.10 -9.69 20.58
N VAL A 718 -5.03 -10.95 20.12
CA VAL A 718 -4.53 -11.31 18.79
C VAL A 718 -5.49 -10.81 17.71
N GLU A 719 -6.77 -11.13 17.84
CA GLU A 719 -7.83 -10.74 16.92
C GLU A 719 -7.97 -9.20 16.81
N ASN A 720 -7.75 -8.48 17.92
CA ASN A 720 -7.77 -7.02 17.94
C ASN A 720 -6.42 -6.38 17.61
N GLY A 721 -5.42 -7.15 17.17
CA GLY A 721 -4.13 -6.65 16.72
C GLY A 721 -3.28 -5.96 17.79
N TRP A 722 -3.51 -6.25 19.09
CA TRP A 722 -2.69 -5.69 20.17
C TRP A 722 -1.29 -6.27 20.10
N GLY A 723 -0.29 -5.45 20.38
CA GLY A 723 1.11 -5.86 20.31
C GLY A 723 1.93 -5.40 21.50
N ILE A 724 3.05 -6.07 21.71
CA ILE A 724 4.06 -5.69 22.69
C ILE A 724 5.29 -5.15 21.96
N ILE A 725 5.78 -4.00 22.42
CA ILE A 725 7.06 -3.43 21.97
C ILE A 725 7.98 -3.34 23.19
N LEU A 726 9.20 -3.86 23.09
CA LEU A 726 10.27 -3.59 24.05
C LEU A 726 11.17 -2.50 23.46
N PHE A 727 11.53 -1.52 24.27
CA PHE A 727 12.36 -0.42 23.83
C PHE A 727 13.46 -0.09 24.84
N GLY A 728 14.51 0.55 24.33
CA GLY A 728 15.58 1.10 25.14
C GLY A 728 16.24 2.29 24.42
N GLY A 729 16.84 3.16 25.20
CA GLY A 729 17.51 4.33 24.66
C GLY A 729 18.63 4.80 25.55
N ALA A 730 19.62 5.46 24.94
CA ALA A 730 20.67 6.17 25.63
C ALA A 730 20.98 7.47 24.89
N GLY A 731 21.22 8.55 25.61
CA GLY A 731 21.54 9.85 25.03
C GLY A 731 22.43 10.70 25.92
N ILE A 732 23.19 11.58 25.28
CA ILE A 732 24.09 12.51 25.94
C ILE A 732 24.11 13.83 25.17
N ALA A 733 24.21 14.94 25.88
CA ALA A 733 24.55 16.22 25.30
C ALA A 733 25.46 16.99 26.27
N GLU A 734 26.59 17.45 25.78
CA GLU A 734 27.61 18.16 26.55
C GLU A 734 27.77 19.62 26.07
N LEU A 735 27.70 20.57 26.99
CA LEU A 735 28.02 21.98 26.74
C LEU A 735 29.45 22.28 27.16
N HIS A 736 30.18 22.98 26.30
CA HIS A 736 31.53 23.42 26.59
C HIS A 736 31.55 24.53 27.67
N ASP A 737 30.63 25.49 27.57
CA ASP A 737 30.45 26.57 28.54
C ASP A 737 29.03 26.52 29.13
N ARG A 738 28.93 26.11 30.40
CA ARG A 738 27.67 26.01 31.13
C ARG A 738 27.12 27.34 31.62
N SER A 739 27.92 28.44 31.51
CA SER A 739 27.51 29.74 32.03
C SER A 739 26.42 30.45 31.22
N THR A 740 26.24 30.04 29.98
CA THR A 740 25.39 30.75 29.01
C THR A 740 24.01 30.12 28.84
N PHE A 741 23.77 28.93 29.38
CA PHE A 741 22.51 28.19 29.18
C PHE A 741 21.92 27.63 30.49
N LEU A 742 20.66 27.84 30.70
CA LEU A 742 19.85 27.25 31.76
C LEU A 742 19.83 25.70 31.66
N MET A 743 20.90 25.05 32.17
CA MET A 743 20.95 23.58 32.43
C MET A 743 20.22 22.67 31.45
N MET A 744 20.46 22.81 30.15
CA MET A 744 19.88 21.91 29.14
C MET A 744 20.82 20.79 28.69
N ASP A 745 22.04 20.75 29.23
CA ASP A 745 22.95 19.61 29.03
C ASP A 745 22.54 18.39 29.86
N SER A 746 23.07 17.23 29.51
CA SER A 746 22.84 16.01 30.27
C SER A 746 23.89 15.89 31.40
N ASP A 747 23.46 15.40 32.58
CA ASP A 747 24.39 15.03 33.66
C ASP A 747 24.86 13.59 33.44
N GLY A 748 25.83 13.43 32.51
CA GLY A 748 26.26 12.12 32.02
C GLY A 748 25.33 11.49 30.96
N ILE A 749 25.42 10.18 30.82
CA ILE A 749 24.63 9.43 29.84
C ILE A 749 23.26 9.13 30.43
N HIS A 750 22.22 9.70 29.86
CA HIS A 750 20.84 9.30 30.15
C HIS A 750 20.57 7.93 29.55
N THR A 751 20.10 6.98 30.33
CA THR A 751 19.74 5.65 29.88
C THR A 751 18.32 5.28 30.31
N GLU A 752 17.58 4.62 29.43
CA GLU A 752 16.22 4.21 29.70
C GLU A 752 15.85 2.90 29.00
N ALA A 753 14.87 2.20 29.58
CA ALA A 753 14.26 1.03 28.95
C ALA A 753 12.78 0.94 29.34
N GLY A 754 12.02 0.20 28.55
CA GLY A 754 10.61 0.07 28.83
C GLY A 754 9.87 -0.91 27.94
N ILE A 755 8.57 -0.94 28.16
CA ILE A 755 7.62 -1.78 27.42
C ILE A 755 6.45 -0.93 26.98
N SER A 756 5.96 -1.21 25.79
CA SER A 756 4.75 -0.57 25.26
C SER A 756 3.68 -1.58 24.98
N LEU A 757 2.44 -1.19 25.26
CA LEU A 757 1.25 -1.85 24.76
C LEU A 757 0.79 -1.11 23.50
N ASN A 758 0.89 -1.77 22.37
CA ASN A 758 0.68 -1.18 21.04
C ASN A 758 -0.69 -1.53 20.48
N SER A 759 -1.24 -0.64 19.65
CA SER A 759 -2.49 -0.84 18.90
C SER A 759 -3.74 -1.05 19.78
N ILE A 760 -3.78 -0.39 20.93
CA ILE A 760 -4.97 -0.40 21.81
C ILE A 760 -6.11 0.27 21.03
N PHE A 761 -7.21 -0.47 20.83
CA PHE A 761 -8.35 -0.04 19.99
C PHE A 761 -7.92 0.49 18.59
N GLY A 762 -6.78 0.04 18.08
CA GLY A 762 -6.25 0.48 16.80
C GLY A 762 -5.76 1.92 16.71
N ILE A 763 -5.78 2.72 17.77
CA ILE A 763 -5.48 4.17 17.71
C ILE A 763 -4.44 4.63 18.74
N LEU A 764 -4.12 3.81 19.72
CA LEU A 764 -3.31 4.22 20.85
C LEU A 764 -2.17 3.25 21.13
N ARG A 765 -1.02 3.78 21.45
CA ARG A 765 0.12 3.09 22.04
C ARG A 765 0.39 3.72 23.42
N ILE A 766 0.57 2.89 24.45
CA ILE A 766 0.95 3.33 25.79
C ILE A 766 2.36 2.83 26.09
N ASP A 767 3.26 3.74 26.48
CA ASP A 767 4.65 3.49 26.80
C ASP A 767 4.87 3.56 28.32
N PHE A 768 5.47 2.52 28.89
CA PHE A 768 5.94 2.47 30.27
C PHE A 768 7.46 2.49 30.24
N ALA A 769 8.06 3.63 30.55
CA ALA A 769 9.50 3.84 30.53
C ALA A 769 10.06 3.96 31.94
N LYS A 770 11.24 3.38 32.15
CA LYS A 770 12.03 3.52 33.36
C LYS A 770 13.39 4.09 33.01
N ARG A 771 13.77 5.14 33.72
CA ARG A 771 15.12 5.68 33.68
C ARG A 771 16.08 4.78 34.46
N LEU A 772 17.26 4.49 33.93
CA LEU A 772 18.19 3.53 34.48
C LEU A 772 19.38 4.17 35.19
N ASP A 773 19.82 5.35 34.73
CA ASP A 773 20.93 6.12 35.31
C ASP A 773 20.52 6.90 36.56
N SER A 774 19.25 7.17 36.74
CA SER A 774 18.71 7.88 37.89
C SER A 774 17.29 7.39 38.23
N PRO A 775 16.78 7.63 39.45
CA PRO A 775 15.40 7.29 39.78
C PRO A 775 14.41 8.03 38.93
N GLY A 776 13.53 7.29 38.23
CA GLY A 776 12.48 7.91 37.41
C GLY A 776 11.69 6.84 36.66
N HIS A 777 10.40 7.08 36.52
CA HIS A 777 9.52 6.32 35.63
C HIS A 777 8.61 7.28 34.91
N PHE A 778 8.12 6.90 33.76
CA PHE A 778 7.27 7.73 32.92
C PHE A 778 6.23 6.88 32.22
N ILE A 779 5.03 7.41 32.11
CA ILE A 779 3.96 6.85 31.31
C ILE A 779 3.59 7.87 30.24
N GLY A 780 3.78 7.47 29.00
CA GLY A 780 3.46 8.28 27.82
C GLY A 780 2.51 7.55 26.88
N PHE A 781 2.13 8.25 25.85
CA PHE A 781 1.34 7.69 24.76
C PHE A 781 1.93 8.10 23.41
N SER A 782 1.63 7.32 22.40
CA SER A 782 2.10 7.54 21.04
C SER A 782 1.11 7.00 20.02
N VAL A 783 1.38 7.27 18.77
CA VAL A 783 0.66 6.66 17.66
C VAL A 783 1.08 5.20 17.55
N PRO A 784 0.14 4.27 17.31
CA PRO A 784 0.45 2.86 17.13
C PRO A 784 1.45 2.64 15.99
N ARG A 785 2.25 1.61 16.13
CA ARG A 785 3.20 1.16 15.12
C ARG A 785 2.60 0.01 14.35
N TYR A 786 2.18 0.26 13.13
CA TYR A 786 1.57 -0.75 12.25
C TYR A 786 2.59 -1.41 11.32
N PHE A 787 3.67 -0.70 10.98
CA PHE A 787 4.69 -1.15 10.03
C PHE A 787 6.02 -1.44 10.70
#